data_78df9f1f4fa92d0d876d66999d2a1a0a
#
_entry.id   78df9f1f4fa92d0d876d66999d2a1a0a
#
_cell.length_a   1.000
_cell.length_b   1.000
_cell.length_c   1.000
_cell.angle_alpha   90.00
_cell.angle_beta   90.00
_cell.angle_gamma   90.00
#
_symmetry.space_group_name_H-M   'P 1'
#
loop_
_entity.id
_entity.type
_entity.pdbx_description
1 polymer ?
#
loop_
_entity_poly.entity_id
_entity_poly.type
_entity_poly.pdbx_seq_one_letter_code
_entity_poly.pdbx_strand_id
1 'polypeptide(L)'
;MVVCWAASSMAQIDAEQVINIGRNVLSMEDYMLSIQYFNQAIKAKPYLAEPYFLRAYAKLSLEDYEGAEEDCTLSIERNKFKTESYRLRGFARQALRKDSLAVEDYNIGLQYNPQDKYFLYYKSVALTELKKYMEADSTFRTLLRLYPKFEEGYTARGRLRTLQGDTVAALEDIDMAIKCSATSIQPYLIRADISVKRHQWEQALADMDEAIRLKPHEADYYLNRAFIRYNMDDYFGAMSDYNYTLELQPYNTAALFNRALLRYEVKDLNRAAKDFSEVLKLKPDNFHACYNLGLVNLERGEYRAALDNFDAIARRYPRFYPVYYARAEALNKLGNTRGAMISLHQGDELVKAYVKNPERNPLDRPTIDSGKSNDGRSDTGEESEEEIMNKFNQLVTSSEVSDTQLSYNDRIKGRVQDRDINVELEPTYIISTIAGGESLKSTSNYFRALDEFNRKQYIGQKLYLTPEVELTQAQYEELFSLAQQLEETAGNSERPADWLMLGVTRALLKDSEAALRALDRAIELYPDFTPAYMERGYARQISSDSKQKLMAIADYDQALRIDPSLTYAWHNKGNIYYQTGDLTSALSCYSEALAIDPQFASALYNRGITYLRMGNRAQAFADLSKAGELGVLASYNLLKRMK
;
A
#
# COMPACT_ATOMS: atom_id res chain seq x y z
N MET A 1 -29.24 60.78 7.56
CA MET A 1 -28.11 59.94 7.95
C MET A 1 -28.38 58.55 7.38
N VAL A 2 -27.86 58.34 6.15
CA VAL A 2 -28.03 57.06 5.41
C VAL A 2 -26.84 56.21 5.75
N VAL A 3 -27.10 55.13 6.54
CA VAL A 3 -26.08 54.13 6.82
C VAL A 3 -25.97 53.20 5.62
N CYS A 4 -24.95 53.41 4.78
CA CYS A 4 -24.55 52.47 3.75
C CYS A 4 -23.99 51.21 4.41
N TRP A 5 -24.76 50.15 4.43
CA TRP A 5 -24.24 48.80 4.63
C TRP A 5 -23.43 48.43 3.38
N ALA A 6 -22.13 48.53 3.47
CA ALA A 6 -21.23 47.86 2.55
C ALA A 6 -21.31 46.35 2.86
N ALA A 7 -22.23 45.67 2.19
CA ALA A 7 -22.17 44.23 2.09
C ALA A 7 -20.90 43.91 1.29
N SER A 8 -19.87 43.42 1.99
CA SER A 8 -18.75 42.75 1.34
C SER A 8 -19.33 41.58 0.57
N SER A 9 -19.44 41.70 -0.74
CA SER A 9 -19.73 40.60 -1.64
C SER A 9 -18.57 39.63 -1.52
N MET A 10 -18.67 38.63 -0.63
CA MET A 10 -17.89 37.42 -0.79
C MET A 10 -18.21 36.94 -2.21
N ALA A 11 -17.22 36.91 -3.08
CA ALA A 11 -17.36 36.35 -4.40
C ALA A 11 -17.92 34.92 -4.22
N GLN A 12 -19.19 34.75 -4.59
CA GLN A 12 -19.87 33.49 -4.47
C GLN A 12 -19.13 32.51 -5.40
N ILE A 13 -18.43 31.52 -4.83
CA ILE A 13 -17.70 30.52 -5.62
C ILE A 13 -18.71 29.86 -6.55
N ASP A 14 -18.52 30.01 -7.86
CA ASP A 14 -19.33 29.30 -8.84
C ASP A 14 -18.95 27.80 -8.82
N ALA A 15 -19.74 27.00 -8.10
CA ALA A 15 -19.50 25.59 -7.94
C ALA A 15 -19.44 24.84 -9.29
N GLU A 16 -20.17 25.28 -10.32
CA GLU A 16 -20.15 24.65 -11.64
C GLU A 16 -18.82 24.91 -12.35
N GLN A 17 -18.30 26.13 -12.26
CA GLN A 17 -16.99 26.48 -12.79
C GLN A 17 -15.90 25.65 -12.08
N VAL A 18 -15.96 25.54 -10.75
CA VAL A 18 -15.00 24.74 -9.97
C VAL A 18 -15.07 23.26 -10.34
N ILE A 19 -16.27 22.69 -10.53
CA ILE A 19 -16.44 21.29 -11.00
C ILE A 19 -15.79 21.12 -12.39
N ASN A 20 -15.98 22.07 -13.31
CA ASN A 20 -15.40 21.98 -14.65
C ASN A 20 -13.87 22.05 -14.62
N ILE A 21 -13.30 22.90 -13.77
CA ILE A 21 -11.83 22.93 -13.55
C ILE A 21 -11.38 21.58 -13.00
N GLY A 22 -12.06 21.05 -11.98
CA GLY A 22 -11.76 19.74 -11.41
C GLY A 22 -11.82 18.61 -12.43
N ARG A 23 -12.79 18.63 -13.37
CA ARG A 23 -12.85 17.65 -14.47
C ARG A 23 -11.67 17.75 -15.44
N ASN A 24 -11.25 18.97 -15.78
CA ASN A 24 -10.10 19.18 -16.64
C ASN A 24 -8.82 18.63 -15.97
N VAL A 25 -8.63 18.92 -14.70
CA VAL A 25 -7.51 18.41 -13.90
C VAL A 25 -7.57 16.87 -13.78
N LEU A 26 -8.78 16.31 -13.58
CA LEU A 26 -9.02 14.88 -13.56
C LEU A 26 -8.62 14.22 -14.89
N SER A 27 -8.95 14.87 -16.03
CA SER A 27 -8.59 14.36 -17.35
C SER A 27 -7.07 14.42 -17.63
N MET A 28 -6.33 15.24 -16.88
CA MET A 28 -4.86 15.30 -16.88
C MET A 28 -4.23 14.29 -15.91
N GLU A 29 -5.06 13.43 -15.29
CA GLU A 29 -4.65 12.42 -14.30
C GLU A 29 -4.04 13.00 -13.01
N ASP A 30 -4.26 14.28 -12.72
CA ASP A 30 -3.92 14.88 -11.44
C ASP A 30 -5.08 14.70 -10.45
N TYR A 31 -5.17 13.48 -9.93
CA TYR A 31 -6.26 13.07 -9.05
C TYR A 31 -6.28 13.86 -7.74
N MET A 32 -5.10 14.13 -7.18
CA MET A 32 -5.00 14.88 -5.92
C MET A 32 -5.53 16.30 -6.03
N LEU A 33 -5.10 17.01 -7.05
CA LEU A 33 -5.57 18.38 -7.29
C LEU A 33 -7.07 18.39 -7.66
N SER A 34 -7.54 17.42 -8.43
CA SER A 34 -8.97 17.30 -8.77
C SER A 34 -9.84 17.11 -7.52
N ILE A 35 -9.41 16.31 -6.55
CA ILE A 35 -10.08 16.13 -5.26
C ILE A 35 -10.23 17.47 -4.54
N GLN A 36 -9.21 18.33 -4.54
CA GLN A 36 -9.28 19.63 -3.87
C GLN A 36 -10.32 20.54 -4.53
N TYR A 37 -10.43 20.55 -5.87
CA TYR A 37 -11.50 21.29 -6.56
C TYR A 37 -12.88 20.73 -6.22
N PHE A 38 -13.04 19.41 -6.17
CA PHE A 38 -14.33 18.81 -5.78
C PHE A 38 -14.68 19.10 -4.33
N ASN A 39 -13.71 19.15 -3.41
CA ASN A 39 -13.92 19.59 -2.03
C ASN A 39 -14.44 21.02 -1.96
N GLN A 40 -13.88 21.94 -2.76
CA GLN A 40 -14.36 23.32 -2.84
C GLN A 40 -15.79 23.40 -3.38
N ALA A 41 -16.11 22.61 -4.42
CA ALA A 41 -17.47 22.56 -4.98
C ALA A 41 -18.47 21.99 -3.96
N ILE A 42 -18.10 20.93 -3.22
CA ILE A 42 -18.91 20.32 -2.15
C ILE A 42 -19.15 21.33 -1.01
N LYS A 43 -18.13 22.06 -0.61
CA LYS A 43 -18.26 23.09 0.43
C LYS A 43 -19.20 24.23 0.00
N ALA A 44 -19.15 24.60 -1.28
CA ALA A 44 -20.00 25.66 -1.84
C ALA A 44 -21.47 25.20 -2.02
N LYS A 45 -21.68 23.97 -2.54
CA LYS A 45 -23.01 23.39 -2.83
C LYS A 45 -23.07 21.92 -2.44
N PRO A 46 -23.25 21.58 -1.17
CA PRO A 46 -23.18 20.18 -0.66
C PRO A 46 -24.34 19.29 -1.10
N TYR A 47 -25.35 19.84 -1.75
CA TYR A 47 -26.52 19.10 -2.28
C TYR A 47 -26.30 18.57 -3.70
N LEU A 48 -25.23 18.95 -4.40
CA LEU A 48 -24.94 18.47 -5.74
C LEU A 48 -24.36 17.04 -5.68
N ALA A 49 -24.90 16.14 -6.48
CA ALA A 49 -24.39 14.76 -6.58
C ALA A 49 -23.08 14.64 -7.35
N GLU A 50 -22.89 15.51 -8.35
CA GLU A 50 -21.80 15.43 -9.33
C GLU A 50 -20.41 15.53 -8.72
N PRO A 51 -20.09 16.48 -7.82
CA PRO A 51 -18.74 16.58 -7.28
C PRO A 51 -18.36 15.38 -6.38
N TYR A 52 -19.32 14.76 -5.70
CA TYR A 52 -19.07 13.52 -4.95
C TYR A 52 -18.75 12.36 -5.90
N PHE A 53 -19.50 12.21 -6.99
CA PHE A 53 -19.21 11.20 -8.00
C PHE A 53 -17.82 11.34 -8.62
N LEU A 54 -17.44 12.57 -8.98
CA LEU A 54 -16.13 12.86 -9.58
C LEU A 54 -14.99 12.66 -8.58
N ARG A 55 -15.22 12.99 -7.30
CA ARG A 55 -14.26 12.73 -6.22
C ARG A 55 -14.10 11.23 -5.95
N ALA A 56 -15.21 10.48 -5.97
CA ALA A 56 -15.17 9.02 -5.90
C ALA A 56 -14.35 8.40 -7.03
N TYR A 57 -14.50 8.93 -8.25
CA TYR A 57 -13.71 8.49 -9.39
C TYR A 57 -12.21 8.75 -9.19
N ALA A 58 -11.85 9.94 -8.72
CA ALA A 58 -10.46 10.28 -8.42
C ALA A 58 -9.87 9.38 -7.30
N LYS A 59 -10.63 9.15 -6.21
CA LYS A 59 -10.23 8.26 -5.12
C LYS A 59 -10.04 6.81 -5.61
N LEU A 60 -10.95 6.34 -6.45
CA LEU A 60 -10.85 5.00 -7.05
C LEU A 60 -9.58 4.86 -7.90
N SER A 61 -9.23 5.89 -8.68
CA SER A 61 -8.00 5.92 -9.46
C SER A 61 -6.73 5.93 -8.59
N LEU A 62 -6.84 6.45 -7.35
CA LEU A 62 -5.79 6.37 -6.32
C LEU A 62 -5.89 5.07 -5.49
N GLU A 63 -6.78 4.16 -5.86
CA GLU A 63 -7.06 2.89 -5.19
C GLU A 63 -7.65 3.04 -3.77
N ASP A 64 -8.18 4.20 -3.40
CA ASP A 64 -8.95 4.42 -2.17
C ASP A 64 -10.41 3.94 -2.38
N TYR A 65 -10.62 2.63 -2.29
CA TYR A 65 -11.92 2.02 -2.61
C TYR A 65 -12.97 2.30 -1.53
N GLU A 66 -12.60 2.36 -0.24
CA GLU A 66 -13.53 2.72 0.83
C GLU A 66 -13.99 4.17 0.69
N GLY A 67 -13.05 5.10 0.50
CA GLY A 67 -13.39 6.50 0.27
C GLY A 67 -14.21 6.71 -0.99
N ALA A 68 -14.00 5.89 -2.03
CA ALA A 68 -14.82 5.91 -3.24
C ALA A 68 -16.23 5.35 -3.00
N GLU A 69 -16.39 4.27 -2.22
CA GLU A 69 -17.70 3.72 -1.82
C GLU A 69 -18.52 4.75 -1.04
N GLU A 70 -17.89 5.45 -0.09
CA GLU A 70 -18.52 6.52 0.69
C GLU A 70 -19.01 7.67 -0.20
N ASP A 71 -18.15 8.21 -1.04
CA ASP A 71 -18.49 9.31 -1.93
C ASP A 71 -19.56 8.93 -2.95
N CYS A 72 -19.53 7.71 -3.49
CA CYS A 72 -20.61 7.20 -4.33
C CYS A 72 -21.94 7.12 -3.57
N THR A 73 -21.93 6.71 -2.31
CA THR A 73 -23.11 6.67 -1.46
C THR A 73 -23.68 8.06 -1.25
N LEU A 74 -22.80 9.05 -0.93
CA LEU A 74 -23.20 10.44 -0.82
C LEU A 74 -23.75 11.02 -2.14
N SER A 75 -23.21 10.61 -3.28
CA SER A 75 -23.72 10.99 -4.61
C SER A 75 -25.12 10.43 -4.85
N ILE A 76 -25.34 9.14 -4.55
CA ILE A 76 -26.64 8.46 -4.71
C ILE A 76 -27.73 9.07 -3.80
N GLU A 77 -27.41 9.39 -2.57
CA GLU A 77 -28.33 10.06 -1.63
C GLU A 77 -28.83 11.40 -2.18
N ARG A 78 -27.99 12.13 -2.92
CA ARG A 78 -28.35 13.40 -3.53
C ARG A 78 -29.07 13.27 -4.85
N ASN A 79 -28.72 12.22 -5.61
CA ASN A 79 -29.38 11.91 -6.88
C ASN A 79 -29.39 10.41 -7.15
N LYS A 80 -30.48 9.73 -6.75
CA LYS A 80 -30.69 8.30 -6.98
C LYS A 80 -30.81 7.88 -8.45
N PHE A 81 -31.00 8.83 -9.36
CA PHE A 81 -31.10 8.57 -10.80
C PHE A 81 -29.74 8.62 -11.52
N LYS A 82 -28.68 9.00 -10.80
CA LYS A 82 -27.32 9.00 -11.35
C LYS A 82 -26.76 7.56 -11.34
N THR A 83 -27.07 6.82 -12.40
CA THR A 83 -26.76 5.37 -12.49
C THR A 83 -25.27 5.10 -12.47
N GLU A 84 -24.43 6.02 -12.96
CA GLU A 84 -22.97 5.91 -12.93
C GLU A 84 -22.42 5.78 -11.50
N SER A 85 -23.08 6.39 -10.51
CA SER A 85 -22.66 6.29 -9.10
C SER A 85 -22.86 4.87 -8.55
N TYR A 86 -23.93 4.15 -8.96
CA TYR A 86 -24.10 2.75 -8.59
C TYR A 86 -23.04 1.86 -9.26
N ARG A 87 -22.72 2.12 -10.52
CA ARG A 87 -21.66 1.36 -11.21
C ARG A 87 -20.31 1.52 -10.53
N LEU A 88 -19.95 2.75 -10.21
CA LEU A 88 -18.69 3.06 -9.55
C LEU A 88 -18.63 2.48 -8.13
N ARG A 89 -19.75 2.57 -7.37
CA ARG A 89 -19.85 1.98 -6.03
C ARG A 89 -19.76 0.46 -6.06
N GLY A 90 -20.47 -0.17 -7.00
CA GLY A 90 -20.38 -1.60 -7.22
C GLY A 90 -18.96 -2.06 -7.53
N PHE A 91 -18.24 -1.32 -8.37
CA PHE A 91 -16.83 -1.60 -8.65
C PHE A 91 -15.95 -1.44 -7.40
N ALA A 92 -16.08 -0.35 -6.64
CA ALA A 92 -15.36 -0.16 -5.39
C ALA A 92 -15.63 -1.30 -4.39
N ARG A 93 -16.91 -1.74 -4.29
CA ARG A 93 -17.34 -2.88 -3.47
C ARG A 93 -16.71 -4.20 -3.90
N GLN A 94 -16.59 -4.46 -5.20
CA GLN A 94 -15.88 -5.65 -5.69
C GLN A 94 -14.41 -5.63 -5.33
N ALA A 95 -13.74 -4.49 -5.48
CA ALA A 95 -12.35 -4.34 -5.06
C ALA A 95 -12.17 -4.59 -3.54
N LEU A 96 -13.20 -4.28 -2.74
CA LEU A 96 -13.27 -4.56 -1.29
C LEU A 96 -13.79 -5.97 -0.95
N ARG A 97 -13.95 -6.86 -1.92
CA ARG A 97 -14.53 -8.21 -1.76
C ARG A 97 -15.97 -8.22 -1.19
N LYS A 98 -16.70 -7.12 -1.35
CA LYS A 98 -18.13 -6.97 -0.98
C LYS A 98 -19.04 -7.31 -2.17
N ASP A 99 -18.80 -8.44 -2.82
CA ASP A 99 -19.40 -8.79 -4.11
C ASP A 99 -20.95 -8.86 -4.06
N SER A 100 -21.54 -9.30 -2.96
CA SER A 100 -23.00 -9.32 -2.81
C SER A 100 -23.61 -7.92 -2.90
N LEU A 101 -23.00 -6.93 -2.24
CA LEU A 101 -23.43 -5.54 -2.29
C LEU A 101 -23.19 -4.92 -3.67
N ALA A 102 -22.13 -5.34 -4.36
CA ALA A 102 -21.88 -4.92 -5.73
C ALA A 102 -22.98 -5.41 -6.68
N VAL A 103 -23.40 -6.68 -6.57
CA VAL A 103 -24.51 -7.24 -7.36
C VAL A 103 -25.81 -6.48 -7.13
N GLU A 104 -26.08 -6.03 -5.89
CA GLU A 104 -27.26 -5.20 -5.59
C GLU A 104 -27.19 -3.86 -6.35
N ASP A 105 -26.04 -3.17 -6.33
CA ASP A 105 -25.86 -1.93 -7.06
C ASP A 105 -26.04 -2.11 -8.58
N TYR A 106 -25.47 -3.18 -9.14
CA TYR A 106 -25.63 -3.47 -10.56
C TYR A 106 -27.06 -3.83 -10.93
N ASN A 107 -27.79 -4.52 -10.05
CA ASN A 107 -29.21 -4.79 -10.25
C ASN A 107 -30.04 -3.49 -10.28
N ILE A 108 -29.74 -2.53 -9.39
CA ILE A 108 -30.39 -1.21 -9.41
C ILE A 108 -30.10 -0.49 -10.73
N GLY A 109 -28.83 -0.48 -11.16
CA GLY A 109 -28.46 0.11 -12.46
C GLY A 109 -29.20 -0.52 -13.63
N LEU A 110 -29.36 -1.85 -13.63
CA LEU A 110 -30.09 -2.58 -14.66
C LEU A 110 -31.63 -2.37 -14.62
N GLN A 111 -32.21 -1.95 -13.49
CA GLN A 111 -33.61 -1.51 -13.46
C GLN A 111 -33.83 -0.23 -14.26
N TYR A 112 -32.85 0.70 -14.26
CA TYR A 112 -32.91 1.92 -15.07
C TYR A 112 -32.51 1.70 -16.53
N ASN A 113 -31.50 0.88 -16.77
CA ASN A 113 -31.04 0.52 -18.12
C ASN A 113 -30.77 -0.99 -18.24
N PRO A 114 -31.77 -1.80 -18.59
CA PRO A 114 -31.65 -3.27 -18.65
C PRO A 114 -30.63 -3.80 -19.67
N GLN A 115 -30.20 -2.95 -20.60
CA GLN A 115 -29.28 -3.33 -21.66
C GLN A 115 -27.89 -2.70 -21.46
N ASP A 116 -27.62 -2.06 -20.33
CA ASP A 116 -26.30 -1.46 -20.11
C ASP A 116 -25.21 -2.53 -20.09
N LYS A 117 -24.26 -2.35 -21.00
CA LYS A 117 -23.14 -3.27 -21.22
C LYS A 117 -22.29 -3.49 -19.97
N TYR A 118 -21.97 -2.42 -19.28
CA TYR A 118 -21.06 -2.47 -18.14
C TYR A 118 -21.73 -3.00 -16.88
N PHE A 119 -23.00 -2.68 -16.65
CA PHE A 119 -23.73 -3.30 -15.54
C PHE A 119 -23.89 -4.80 -15.70
N LEU A 120 -24.19 -5.28 -16.91
CA LEU A 120 -24.25 -6.72 -17.22
C LEU A 120 -22.90 -7.38 -17.02
N TYR A 121 -21.82 -6.75 -17.50
CA TYR A 121 -20.47 -7.26 -17.39
C TYR A 121 -20.01 -7.38 -15.92
N TYR A 122 -20.04 -6.28 -15.17
CA TYR A 122 -19.56 -6.29 -13.78
C TYR A 122 -20.44 -7.16 -12.87
N LYS A 123 -21.76 -7.21 -13.12
CA LYS A 123 -22.64 -8.15 -12.41
C LYS A 123 -22.22 -9.61 -12.65
N SER A 124 -21.93 -9.97 -13.91
CA SER A 124 -21.50 -11.34 -14.24
C SER A 124 -20.20 -11.71 -13.56
N VAL A 125 -19.23 -10.77 -13.52
CA VAL A 125 -17.95 -10.96 -12.82
C VAL A 125 -18.18 -11.11 -11.33
N ALA A 126 -18.98 -10.25 -10.68
CA ALA A 126 -19.29 -10.35 -9.26
C ALA A 126 -20.00 -11.66 -8.89
N LEU A 127 -20.92 -12.14 -9.74
CA LEU A 127 -21.58 -13.43 -9.56
C LEU A 127 -20.58 -14.59 -9.68
N THR A 128 -19.57 -14.46 -10.53
CA THR A 128 -18.49 -15.47 -10.67
C THR A 128 -17.67 -15.57 -9.39
N GLU A 129 -17.27 -14.45 -8.80
CA GLU A 129 -16.54 -14.41 -7.52
C GLU A 129 -17.38 -14.98 -6.36
N LEU A 130 -18.70 -14.75 -6.38
CA LEU A 130 -19.65 -15.36 -5.44
C LEU A 130 -19.90 -16.85 -5.69
N LYS A 131 -19.26 -17.46 -6.69
CA LYS A 131 -19.46 -18.85 -7.14
C LYS A 131 -20.91 -19.15 -7.58
N LYS A 132 -21.70 -18.12 -7.93
CA LYS A 132 -23.06 -18.24 -8.48
C LYS A 132 -23.00 -18.44 -10.00
N TYR A 133 -22.34 -19.51 -10.41
CA TYR A 133 -21.94 -19.74 -11.80
C TYR A 133 -23.12 -19.80 -12.79
N MET A 134 -24.27 -20.35 -12.39
CA MET A 134 -25.45 -20.43 -13.27
C MET A 134 -26.03 -19.05 -13.58
N GLU A 135 -26.11 -18.17 -12.57
CA GLU A 135 -26.58 -16.79 -12.73
C GLU A 135 -25.57 -15.95 -13.54
N ALA A 136 -24.29 -16.15 -13.29
CA ALA A 136 -23.21 -15.49 -14.02
C ALA A 136 -23.27 -15.84 -15.52
N ASP A 137 -23.33 -17.13 -15.86
CA ASP A 137 -23.39 -17.59 -17.26
C ASP A 137 -24.65 -17.07 -17.99
N SER A 138 -25.80 -17.08 -17.31
CA SER A 138 -27.05 -16.51 -17.86
C SER A 138 -26.90 -15.01 -18.16
N THR A 139 -26.26 -14.28 -17.28
CA THR A 139 -26.00 -12.83 -17.45
C THR A 139 -25.00 -12.58 -18.57
N PHE A 140 -23.91 -13.37 -18.66
CA PHE A 140 -22.96 -13.33 -19.77
C PHE A 140 -23.63 -13.66 -21.12
N ARG A 141 -24.50 -14.64 -21.17
CA ARG A 141 -25.27 -14.95 -22.39
C ARG A 141 -26.12 -13.75 -22.85
N THR A 142 -26.76 -13.07 -21.92
CA THR A 142 -27.53 -11.87 -22.24
C THR A 142 -26.60 -10.76 -22.76
N LEU A 143 -25.47 -10.51 -22.08
CA LEU A 143 -24.46 -9.54 -22.47
C LEU A 143 -23.95 -9.79 -23.90
N LEU A 144 -23.48 -11.01 -24.18
CA LEU A 144 -22.85 -11.35 -25.47
C LEU A 144 -23.86 -11.46 -26.63
N ARG A 145 -25.12 -11.73 -26.32
CA ARG A 145 -26.21 -11.62 -27.33
C ARG A 145 -26.44 -10.17 -27.75
N LEU A 146 -26.39 -9.21 -26.78
CA LEU A 146 -26.58 -7.78 -27.05
C LEU A 146 -25.31 -7.16 -27.65
N TYR A 147 -24.14 -7.62 -27.23
CA TYR A 147 -22.82 -7.07 -27.59
C TYR A 147 -21.88 -8.17 -28.12
N PRO A 148 -22.13 -8.71 -29.33
CA PRO A 148 -21.37 -9.87 -29.84
C PRO A 148 -19.92 -9.61 -30.21
N LYS A 149 -19.44 -8.37 -30.14
CA LYS A 149 -18.06 -7.98 -30.35
C LYS A 149 -17.36 -7.50 -29.05
N PHE A 150 -17.98 -7.77 -27.90
CA PHE A 150 -17.43 -7.36 -26.62
C PHE A 150 -16.42 -8.40 -26.12
N GLU A 151 -15.14 -8.14 -26.41
CA GLU A 151 -14.02 -9.03 -26.12
C GLU A 151 -13.94 -9.39 -24.64
N GLU A 152 -14.02 -8.39 -23.74
CA GLU A 152 -13.89 -8.60 -22.29
C GLU A 152 -15.00 -9.52 -21.74
N GLY A 153 -16.17 -9.49 -22.36
CA GLY A 153 -17.28 -10.39 -22.01
C GLY A 153 -16.99 -11.85 -22.33
N TYR A 154 -16.38 -12.13 -23.49
CA TYR A 154 -15.95 -13.49 -23.86
C TYR A 154 -14.79 -13.95 -22.96
N THR A 155 -13.81 -13.11 -22.72
CA THR A 155 -12.66 -13.39 -21.84
C THR A 155 -13.14 -13.77 -20.42
N ALA A 156 -14.04 -12.97 -19.84
CA ALA A 156 -14.57 -13.23 -18.52
C ALA A 156 -15.44 -14.49 -18.45
N ARG A 157 -16.24 -14.78 -19.50
CA ARG A 157 -17.01 -16.02 -19.56
C ARG A 157 -16.12 -17.25 -19.78
N GLY A 158 -15.06 -17.12 -20.57
CA GLY A 158 -14.04 -18.14 -20.71
C GLY A 158 -13.39 -18.49 -19.37
N ARG A 159 -13.05 -17.48 -18.57
CA ARG A 159 -12.56 -17.68 -17.19
C ARG A 159 -13.59 -18.38 -16.31
N LEU A 160 -14.85 -17.97 -16.34
CA LEU A 160 -15.94 -18.66 -15.61
C LEU A 160 -15.99 -20.14 -15.95
N ARG A 161 -15.93 -20.49 -17.25
CA ARG A 161 -15.99 -21.87 -17.74
C ARG A 161 -14.75 -22.67 -17.33
N THR A 162 -13.57 -22.03 -17.31
CA THR A 162 -12.34 -22.65 -16.76
C THR A 162 -12.50 -22.99 -15.28
N LEU A 163 -13.08 -22.10 -14.47
CA LEU A 163 -13.40 -22.38 -13.06
C LEU A 163 -14.42 -23.51 -12.86
N GLN A 164 -15.28 -23.74 -13.83
CA GLN A 164 -16.24 -24.84 -13.84
C GLN A 164 -15.63 -26.17 -14.37
N GLY A 165 -14.41 -26.14 -14.87
CA GLY A 165 -13.75 -27.30 -15.49
C GLY A 165 -14.15 -27.54 -16.96
N ASP A 166 -15.04 -26.70 -17.53
CA ASP A 166 -15.42 -26.80 -18.95
C ASP A 166 -14.38 -26.12 -19.84
N THR A 167 -13.24 -26.79 -20.03
CA THR A 167 -12.13 -26.26 -20.80
C THR A 167 -12.43 -26.13 -22.30
N VAL A 168 -13.34 -26.93 -22.85
CA VAL A 168 -13.70 -26.88 -24.27
C VAL A 168 -14.45 -25.59 -24.56
N ALA A 169 -15.54 -25.35 -23.83
CA ALA A 169 -16.30 -24.13 -23.99
C ALA A 169 -15.50 -22.88 -23.58
N ALA A 170 -14.58 -23.00 -22.60
CA ALA A 170 -13.67 -21.91 -22.25
C ALA A 170 -12.79 -21.50 -23.45
N LEU A 171 -12.18 -22.46 -24.14
CA LEU A 171 -11.35 -22.19 -25.33
C LEU A 171 -12.15 -21.57 -26.47
N GLU A 172 -13.41 -22.02 -26.70
CA GLU A 172 -14.28 -21.38 -27.70
C GLU A 172 -14.52 -19.89 -27.40
N ASP A 173 -14.75 -19.54 -26.14
CA ASP A 173 -14.91 -18.14 -25.73
C ASP A 173 -13.61 -17.35 -25.89
N ILE A 174 -12.48 -17.91 -25.48
CA ILE A 174 -11.19 -17.23 -25.59
C ILE A 174 -10.83 -17.02 -27.08
N ASP A 175 -11.08 -17.98 -27.95
CA ASP A 175 -10.89 -17.82 -29.39
C ASP A 175 -11.80 -16.73 -29.98
N MET A 176 -13.03 -16.61 -29.47
CA MET A 176 -13.93 -15.51 -29.86
C MET A 176 -13.40 -14.17 -29.34
N ALA A 177 -12.85 -14.11 -28.12
CA ALA A 177 -12.24 -12.90 -27.59
C ALA A 177 -11.07 -12.44 -28.47
N ILE A 178 -10.16 -13.34 -28.86
CA ILE A 178 -9.02 -13.05 -29.75
C ILE A 178 -9.52 -12.58 -31.12
N LYS A 179 -10.57 -13.17 -31.67
CA LYS A 179 -11.19 -12.72 -32.93
C LYS A 179 -11.79 -11.33 -32.82
N CYS A 180 -12.34 -10.96 -31.65
CA CYS A 180 -12.87 -9.62 -31.41
C CYS A 180 -11.76 -8.57 -31.25
N SER A 181 -10.66 -8.93 -30.58
CA SER A 181 -9.51 -8.05 -30.36
C SER A 181 -8.22 -8.85 -30.27
N ALA A 182 -7.46 -8.90 -31.37
CA ALA A 182 -6.16 -9.56 -31.39
C ALA A 182 -5.07 -8.82 -30.61
N THR A 183 -5.34 -7.61 -30.11
CA THR A 183 -4.40 -6.80 -29.32
C THR A 183 -4.68 -6.89 -27.80
N SER A 184 -5.73 -7.60 -27.40
CA SER A 184 -6.00 -7.89 -25.99
C SER A 184 -5.11 -9.05 -25.53
N ILE A 185 -4.39 -8.84 -24.43
CA ILE A 185 -3.41 -9.80 -23.92
C ILE A 185 -4.08 -10.90 -23.09
N GLN A 186 -5.08 -10.54 -22.31
CA GLN A 186 -5.73 -11.46 -21.36
C GLN A 186 -6.22 -12.78 -21.98
N PRO A 187 -6.86 -12.80 -23.16
CA PRO A 187 -7.24 -14.06 -23.81
C PRO A 187 -6.07 -14.99 -24.07
N TYR A 188 -4.91 -14.45 -24.52
CA TYR A 188 -3.71 -15.26 -24.77
C TYR A 188 -3.17 -15.87 -23.49
N LEU A 189 -3.12 -15.10 -22.39
CA LEU A 189 -2.65 -15.59 -21.08
C LEU A 189 -3.54 -16.72 -20.54
N ILE A 190 -4.87 -16.57 -20.65
CA ILE A 190 -5.81 -17.59 -20.21
C ILE A 190 -5.68 -18.85 -21.09
N ARG A 191 -5.53 -18.71 -22.41
CA ARG A 191 -5.34 -19.85 -23.30
C ARG A 191 -4.02 -20.56 -23.06
N ALA A 192 -2.96 -19.80 -22.80
CA ALA A 192 -1.65 -20.35 -22.41
C ALA A 192 -1.76 -21.16 -21.10
N ASP A 193 -2.44 -20.64 -20.07
CA ASP A 193 -2.65 -21.36 -18.81
C ASP A 193 -3.43 -22.67 -19.00
N ILE A 194 -4.51 -22.63 -19.78
CA ILE A 194 -5.26 -23.85 -20.14
C ILE A 194 -4.37 -24.84 -20.90
N SER A 195 -3.57 -24.36 -21.84
CA SER A 195 -2.68 -25.17 -22.66
C SER A 195 -1.57 -25.81 -21.82
N VAL A 196 -0.99 -25.07 -20.87
CA VAL A 196 0.00 -25.58 -19.90
C VAL A 196 -0.60 -26.72 -19.07
N LYS A 197 -1.81 -26.55 -18.50
CA LYS A 197 -2.51 -27.57 -17.71
C LYS A 197 -2.84 -28.83 -18.53
N ARG A 198 -2.93 -28.68 -19.85
CA ARG A 198 -3.18 -29.79 -20.79
C ARG A 198 -1.90 -30.31 -21.44
N HIS A 199 -0.72 -29.86 -21.01
CA HIS A 199 0.57 -30.19 -21.61
C HIS A 199 0.68 -29.92 -23.11
N GLN A 200 -0.05 -28.91 -23.60
CA GLN A 200 -0.03 -28.44 -25.00
C GLN A 200 1.00 -27.32 -25.13
N TRP A 201 2.29 -27.71 -25.05
CA TRP A 201 3.38 -26.76 -24.86
C TRP A 201 3.56 -25.81 -26.05
N GLU A 202 3.41 -26.30 -27.29
CA GLU A 202 3.56 -25.49 -28.51
C GLU A 202 2.50 -24.37 -28.56
N GLN A 203 1.26 -24.68 -28.22
CA GLN A 203 0.20 -23.68 -28.18
C GLN A 203 0.44 -22.66 -27.06
N ALA A 204 0.85 -23.14 -25.89
CA ALA A 204 1.19 -22.25 -24.77
C ALA A 204 2.35 -21.31 -25.11
N LEU A 205 3.38 -21.82 -25.81
CA LEU A 205 4.52 -21.03 -26.26
C LEU A 205 4.08 -19.94 -27.25
N ALA A 206 3.26 -20.29 -28.23
CA ALA A 206 2.76 -19.34 -29.23
C ALA A 206 1.94 -18.21 -28.58
N ASP A 207 1.11 -18.54 -27.60
CA ASP A 207 0.32 -17.54 -26.86
C ASP A 207 1.20 -16.62 -26.02
N MET A 208 2.24 -17.16 -25.36
CA MET A 208 3.20 -16.35 -24.60
C MET A 208 4.05 -15.47 -25.49
N ASP A 209 4.44 -15.95 -26.67
CA ASP A 209 5.15 -15.15 -27.67
C ASP A 209 4.31 -13.95 -28.14
N GLU A 210 3.01 -14.16 -28.34
CA GLU A 210 2.09 -13.08 -28.68
C GLU A 210 1.88 -12.10 -27.53
N ALA A 211 1.77 -12.58 -26.29
CA ALA A 211 1.70 -11.70 -25.10
C ALA A 211 2.96 -10.82 -24.97
N ILE A 212 4.14 -11.40 -25.17
CA ILE A 212 5.42 -10.68 -25.15
C ILE A 212 5.50 -9.68 -26.30
N ARG A 213 5.05 -10.04 -27.50
CA ARG A 213 5.01 -9.12 -28.65
C ARG A 213 4.15 -7.88 -28.35
N LEU A 214 3.04 -8.08 -27.64
CA LEU A 214 2.12 -6.99 -27.26
C LEU A 214 2.65 -6.13 -26.10
N LYS A 215 3.31 -6.75 -25.10
CA LYS A 215 3.95 -6.07 -23.97
C LYS A 215 5.35 -6.64 -23.67
N PRO A 216 6.40 -6.11 -24.30
CA PRO A 216 7.74 -6.71 -24.25
C PRO A 216 8.52 -6.46 -22.95
N HIS A 217 8.02 -5.69 -22.02
CA HIS A 217 8.74 -5.36 -20.77
C HIS A 217 8.06 -5.91 -19.50
N GLU A 218 7.19 -6.93 -19.66
CA GLU A 218 6.56 -7.61 -18.53
C GLU A 218 7.36 -8.86 -18.15
N ALA A 219 8.01 -8.82 -17.00
CA ALA A 219 8.90 -9.89 -16.55
C ALA A 219 8.20 -11.25 -16.40
N ASP A 220 6.94 -11.24 -15.96
CA ASP A 220 6.14 -12.45 -15.73
C ASP A 220 5.88 -13.26 -17.00
N TYR A 221 5.81 -12.59 -18.16
CA TYR A 221 5.61 -13.30 -19.42
C TYR A 221 6.83 -14.11 -19.82
N TYR A 222 8.02 -13.57 -19.59
CA TYR A 222 9.27 -14.30 -19.82
C TYR A 222 9.46 -15.44 -18.81
N LEU A 223 9.09 -15.22 -17.55
CA LEU A 223 9.10 -16.26 -16.52
C LEU A 223 8.22 -17.45 -16.93
N ASN A 224 6.99 -17.19 -17.38
CA ASN A 224 6.06 -18.22 -17.82
C ASN A 224 6.52 -18.88 -19.12
N ARG A 225 7.07 -18.12 -20.08
CA ARG A 225 7.64 -18.70 -21.30
C ARG A 225 8.85 -19.57 -21.00
N ALA A 226 9.70 -19.17 -20.07
CA ALA A 226 10.82 -19.99 -19.62
C ALA A 226 10.36 -21.33 -19.04
N PHE A 227 9.27 -21.33 -18.23
CA PHE A 227 8.65 -22.55 -17.74
C PHE A 227 8.18 -23.48 -18.88
N ILE A 228 7.51 -22.93 -19.89
CA ILE A 228 7.03 -23.68 -21.06
C ILE A 228 8.23 -24.25 -21.82
N ARG A 229 9.25 -23.45 -22.12
CA ARG A 229 10.47 -23.87 -22.83
C ARG A 229 11.21 -24.97 -22.09
N TYR A 230 11.29 -24.86 -20.75
CA TYR A 230 11.88 -25.91 -19.93
C TYR A 230 11.16 -27.25 -20.12
N ASN A 231 9.81 -27.25 -20.12
CA ASN A 231 9.03 -28.46 -20.33
C ASN A 231 9.06 -28.98 -21.79
N MET A 232 9.60 -28.19 -22.71
CA MET A 232 9.88 -28.59 -24.10
C MET A 232 11.35 -28.99 -24.30
N ASP A 233 12.12 -29.13 -23.21
CA ASP A 233 13.57 -29.40 -23.25
C ASP A 233 14.42 -28.30 -23.92
N ASP A 234 13.84 -27.10 -24.18
CA ASP A 234 14.56 -25.92 -24.63
C ASP A 234 15.23 -25.20 -23.45
N TYR A 235 16.24 -25.83 -22.87
CA TYR A 235 16.98 -25.31 -21.73
C TYR A 235 17.73 -24.00 -22.04
N PHE A 236 18.18 -23.78 -23.27
CA PHE A 236 18.83 -22.54 -23.67
C PHE A 236 17.85 -21.38 -23.74
N GLY A 237 16.67 -21.59 -24.34
CA GLY A 237 15.61 -20.59 -24.38
C GLY A 237 15.07 -20.28 -22.98
N ALA A 238 14.88 -21.29 -22.15
CA ALA A 238 14.46 -21.11 -20.76
C ALA A 238 15.48 -20.28 -19.96
N MET A 239 16.78 -20.58 -20.07
CA MET A 239 17.85 -19.82 -19.41
C MET A 239 17.88 -18.37 -19.86
N SER A 240 17.70 -18.11 -21.16
CA SER A 240 17.65 -16.77 -21.72
C SER A 240 16.49 -15.97 -21.14
N ASP A 241 15.30 -16.57 -21.08
CA ASP A 241 14.10 -15.92 -20.53
C ASP A 241 14.21 -15.66 -19.03
N TYR A 242 14.76 -16.60 -18.22
CA TYR A 242 15.02 -16.34 -16.80
C TYR A 242 16.05 -15.21 -16.60
N ASN A 243 17.08 -15.13 -17.42
CA ASN A 243 18.05 -14.04 -17.36
C ASN A 243 17.37 -12.70 -17.65
N TYR A 244 16.54 -12.63 -18.69
CA TYR A 244 15.84 -11.40 -19.05
C TYR A 244 14.79 -11.00 -17.98
N THR A 245 14.09 -11.98 -17.40
CA THR A 245 13.23 -11.74 -16.23
C THR A 245 14.00 -11.04 -15.11
N LEU A 246 15.23 -11.48 -14.83
CA LEU A 246 16.08 -10.91 -13.78
C LEU A 246 16.76 -9.59 -14.17
N GLU A 247 16.88 -9.29 -15.44
CA GLU A 247 17.25 -7.95 -15.93
C GLU A 247 16.14 -6.95 -15.66
N LEU A 248 14.88 -7.35 -15.89
CA LEU A 248 13.70 -6.50 -15.61
C LEU A 248 13.38 -6.41 -14.12
N GLN A 249 13.53 -7.51 -13.39
CA GLN A 249 13.22 -7.65 -11.98
C GLN A 249 14.35 -8.40 -11.23
N PRO A 250 15.42 -7.74 -10.78
CA PRO A 250 16.61 -8.38 -10.20
C PRO A 250 16.34 -9.23 -8.94
N TYR A 251 15.25 -8.97 -8.25
CA TYR A 251 14.86 -9.66 -7.02
C TYR A 251 13.65 -10.59 -7.19
N ASN A 252 13.34 -11.00 -8.43
CA ASN A 252 12.28 -11.97 -8.68
C ASN A 252 12.70 -13.35 -8.17
N THR A 253 12.13 -13.73 -7.02
CA THR A 253 12.50 -14.97 -6.33
C THR A 253 12.12 -16.23 -7.10
N ALA A 254 11.04 -16.20 -7.91
CA ALA A 254 10.65 -17.33 -8.75
C ALA A 254 11.66 -17.54 -9.90
N ALA A 255 12.05 -16.46 -10.55
CA ALA A 255 13.06 -16.54 -11.62
C ALA A 255 14.43 -17.01 -11.10
N LEU A 256 14.89 -16.50 -9.94
CA LEU A 256 16.11 -16.96 -9.29
C LEU A 256 16.04 -18.44 -8.96
N PHE A 257 14.93 -18.90 -8.36
CA PHE A 257 14.73 -20.29 -7.97
C PHE A 257 14.72 -21.23 -9.19
N ASN A 258 13.93 -20.91 -10.21
CA ASN A 258 13.82 -21.72 -11.42
C ASN A 258 15.15 -21.77 -12.19
N ARG A 259 15.84 -20.62 -12.29
CA ARG A 259 17.16 -20.58 -12.90
C ARG A 259 18.19 -21.40 -12.15
N ALA A 260 18.10 -21.41 -10.81
CA ALA A 260 18.95 -22.24 -9.97
C ALA A 260 18.71 -23.75 -10.21
N LEU A 261 17.43 -24.17 -10.32
CA LEU A 261 17.08 -25.54 -10.66
C LEU A 261 17.64 -25.96 -12.02
N LEU A 262 17.43 -25.12 -13.06
CA LEU A 262 17.96 -25.40 -14.39
C LEU A 262 19.50 -25.47 -14.39
N ARG A 263 20.18 -24.58 -13.64
CA ARG A 263 21.65 -24.63 -13.48
C ARG A 263 22.11 -25.90 -12.76
N TYR A 264 21.34 -26.35 -11.77
CA TYR A 264 21.61 -27.61 -11.07
C TYR A 264 21.52 -28.81 -12.02
N GLU A 265 20.49 -28.88 -12.85
CA GLU A 265 20.33 -29.93 -13.84
C GLU A 265 21.48 -29.99 -14.85
N VAL A 266 21.90 -28.83 -15.39
CA VAL A 266 23.02 -28.75 -16.31
C VAL A 266 24.38 -28.79 -15.59
N LYS A 267 24.42 -29.11 -14.30
CA LYS A 267 25.63 -29.25 -13.47
C LYS A 267 26.45 -27.96 -13.30
N ASP A 268 25.88 -26.78 -13.53
CA ASP A 268 26.49 -25.50 -13.13
C ASP A 268 26.25 -25.23 -11.65
N LEU A 269 26.85 -26.08 -10.81
CA LEU A 269 26.60 -26.12 -9.36
C LEU A 269 26.95 -24.80 -8.65
N ASN A 270 28.01 -24.12 -9.11
CA ASN A 270 28.45 -22.87 -8.47
C ASN A 270 27.45 -21.74 -8.65
N ARG A 271 26.92 -21.56 -9.86
CA ARG A 271 25.91 -20.54 -10.13
C ARG A 271 24.55 -20.93 -9.57
N ALA A 272 24.19 -22.22 -9.53
CA ALA A 272 23.01 -22.73 -8.86
C ALA A 272 23.01 -22.37 -7.36
N ALA A 273 24.13 -22.66 -6.65
CA ALA A 273 24.27 -22.32 -5.25
C ALA A 273 24.13 -20.81 -4.98
N LYS A 274 24.68 -19.97 -5.88
CA LYS A 274 24.55 -18.51 -5.77
C LYS A 274 23.09 -18.08 -5.88
N ASP A 275 22.35 -18.55 -6.87
CA ASP A 275 20.95 -18.17 -7.08
C ASP A 275 20.07 -18.62 -5.91
N PHE A 276 20.21 -19.89 -5.43
CA PHE A 276 19.47 -20.34 -4.24
C PHE A 276 19.82 -19.54 -2.99
N SER A 277 21.09 -19.14 -2.83
CA SER A 277 21.50 -18.28 -1.72
C SER A 277 20.85 -16.90 -1.79
N GLU A 278 20.70 -16.32 -2.98
CA GLU A 278 19.98 -15.05 -3.18
C GLU A 278 18.48 -15.22 -2.86
N VAL A 279 17.85 -16.33 -3.24
CA VAL A 279 16.46 -16.62 -2.84
C VAL A 279 16.34 -16.63 -1.32
N LEU A 280 17.28 -17.28 -0.60
CA LEU A 280 17.25 -17.37 0.87
C LEU A 280 17.55 -16.03 1.55
N LYS A 281 18.32 -15.13 0.95
CA LYS A 281 18.47 -13.76 1.46
C LYS A 281 17.16 -12.97 1.37
N LEU A 282 16.43 -13.12 0.27
CA LEU A 282 15.16 -12.43 0.02
C LEU A 282 14.00 -13.07 0.82
N LYS A 283 13.99 -14.40 0.88
CA LYS A 283 12.98 -15.20 1.58
C LYS A 283 13.67 -16.27 2.44
N PRO A 284 14.11 -15.94 3.68
CA PRO A 284 14.84 -16.87 4.55
C PRO A 284 14.04 -18.15 4.90
N ASP A 285 12.74 -18.07 4.76
CA ASP A 285 11.79 -19.15 5.04
C ASP A 285 11.53 -20.07 3.86
N ASN A 286 12.15 -19.83 2.70
CA ASN A 286 11.94 -20.65 1.51
C ASN A 286 12.57 -22.03 1.71
N PHE A 287 11.73 -22.98 2.10
CA PHE A 287 12.08 -24.36 2.36
C PHE A 287 12.68 -25.07 1.14
N HIS A 288 12.07 -24.87 -0.04
CA HIS A 288 12.52 -25.51 -1.29
C HIS A 288 13.92 -25.03 -1.68
N ALA A 289 14.19 -23.74 -1.58
CA ALA A 289 15.51 -23.19 -1.86
C ALA A 289 16.56 -23.70 -0.87
N CYS A 290 16.22 -23.83 0.41
CA CYS A 290 17.13 -24.34 1.42
C CYS A 290 17.48 -25.82 1.17
N TYR A 291 16.49 -26.66 0.82
CA TYR A 291 16.71 -28.06 0.50
C TYR A 291 17.57 -28.23 -0.74
N ASN A 292 17.22 -27.56 -1.84
CA ASN A 292 17.98 -27.64 -3.08
C ASN A 292 19.39 -27.07 -2.95
N LEU A 293 19.60 -26.00 -2.17
CA LEU A 293 20.95 -25.53 -1.85
C LEU A 293 21.76 -26.59 -1.09
N GLY A 294 21.11 -27.31 -0.17
CA GLY A 294 21.73 -28.46 0.52
C GLY A 294 22.19 -29.54 -0.46
N LEU A 295 21.33 -29.91 -1.43
CA LEU A 295 21.68 -30.90 -2.46
C LEU A 295 22.83 -30.41 -3.37
N VAL A 296 22.77 -29.14 -3.80
CA VAL A 296 23.83 -28.53 -4.61
C VAL A 296 25.17 -28.52 -3.84
N ASN A 297 25.15 -28.15 -2.56
CA ASN A 297 26.35 -28.14 -1.72
C ASN A 297 26.91 -29.57 -1.49
N LEU A 298 26.03 -30.56 -1.38
CA LEU A 298 26.43 -31.96 -1.28
C LEU A 298 27.19 -32.42 -2.55
N GLU A 299 26.66 -32.13 -3.73
CA GLU A 299 27.33 -32.45 -5.01
C GLU A 299 28.63 -31.63 -5.22
N ARG A 300 28.72 -30.41 -4.70
CA ARG A 300 29.95 -29.58 -4.72
C ARG A 300 31.03 -30.08 -3.77
N GLY A 301 30.72 -31.05 -2.90
CA GLY A 301 31.63 -31.50 -1.85
C GLY A 301 31.69 -30.60 -0.62
N GLU A 302 30.81 -29.59 -0.53
CA GLU A 302 30.71 -28.69 0.62
C GLU A 302 29.81 -29.30 1.71
N TYR A 303 30.22 -30.46 2.21
CA TYR A 303 29.39 -31.30 3.06
C TYR A 303 28.93 -30.66 4.36
N ARG A 304 29.71 -29.72 4.95
CA ARG A 304 29.31 -28.99 6.15
C ARG A 304 28.18 -28.03 5.85
N ALA A 305 28.29 -27.24 4.77
CA ALA A 305 27.24 -26.32 4.35
C ALA A 305 25.96 -27.08 3.98
N ALA A 306 26.08 -28.25 3.31
CA ALA A 306 24.95 -29.12 3.04
C ALA A 306 24.27 -29.58 4.33
N LEU A 307 25.05 -30.02 5.31
CA LEU A 307 24.53 -30.47 6.61
C LEU A 307 23.79 -29.34 7.34
N ASP A 308 24.34 -28.12 7.35
CA ASP A 308 23.70 -26.95 7.98
C ASP A 308 22.33 -26.66 7.36
N ASN A 309 22.21 -26.75 6.02
CA ASN A 309 20.94 -26.60 5.31
C ASN A 309 19.94 -27.69 5.71
N PHE A 310 20.39 -28.98 5.72
CA PHE A 310 19.51 -30.10 6.08
C PHE A 310 19.12 -30.09 7.56
N ASP A 311 20.01 -29.68 8.47
CA ASP A 311 19.70 -29.51 9.89
C ASP A 311 18.67 -28.38 10.13
N ALA A 312 18.75 -27.28 9.37
CA ALA A 312 17.76 -26.20 9.43
C ALA A 312 16.37 -26.70 9.04
N ILE A 313 16.30 -27.53 7.99
CA ILE A 313 15.04 -28.14 7.51
C ILE A 313 14.52 -29.15 8.50
N ALA A 314 15.36 -30.08 8.99
CA ALA A 314 14.96 -31.12 9.92
C ALA A 314 14.41 -30.55 11.24
N ARG A 315 14.94 -29.41 11.70
CA ARG A 315 14.42 -28.66 12.86
C ARG A 315 13.05 -28.08 12.63
N ARG A 316 12.82 -27.51 11.45
CA ARG A 316 11.58 -26.79 11.12
C ARG A 316 10.47 -27.73 10.64
N TYR A 317 10.85 -28.78 9.93
CA TYR A 317 9.96 -29.79 9.34
C TYR A 317 10.41 -31.20 9.76
N PRO A 318 10.27 -31.58 11.03
CA PRO A 318 10.82 -32.84 11.56
C PRO A 318 10.19 -34.12 11.01
N ARG A 319 9.10 -34.02 10.26
CA ARG A 319 8.44 -35.12 9.57
C ARG A 319 8.85 -35.29 8.12
N PHE A 320 9.60 -34.34 7.57
CA PHE A 320 10.05 -34.39 6.19
C PHE A 320 11.18 -35.40 6.05
N TYR A 321 10.82 -36.68 5.80
CA TYR A 321 11.75 -37.79 5.77
C TYR A 321 12.87 -37.67 4.71
N PRO A 322 12.69 -37.07 3.51
CA PRO A 322 13.77 -36.99 2.52
C PRO A 322 15.00 -36.24 3.04
N VAL A 323 14.82 -35.26 3.92
CA VAL A 323 15.95 -34.51 4.48
C VAL A 323 16.87 -35.38 5.33
N TYR A 324 16.36 -36.44 5.97
CA TYR A 324 17.17 -37.31 6.80
C TYR A 324 18.08 -38.23 5.97
N TYR A 325 17.66 -38.65 4.79
CA TYR A 325 18.51 -39.37 3.86
C TYR A 325 19.63 -38.49 3.30
N ALA A 326 19.29 -37.28 2.82
CA ALA A 326 20.28 -36.30 2.34
C ALA A 326 21.27 -35.90 3.46
N ARG A 327 20.76 -35.71 4.68
CA ARG A 327 21.57 -35.46 5.87
C ARG A 327 22.52 -36.62 6.21
N ALA A 328 22.04 -37.86 6.10
CA ALA A 328 22.85 -39.03 6.32
C ALA A 328 23.99 -39.14 5.30
N GLU A 329 23.74 -38.84 4.05
CA GLU A 329 24.76 -38.79 3.01
C GLU A 329 25.83 -37.72 3.33
N ALA A 330 25.44 -36.51 3.69
CA ALA A 330 26.37 -35.46 4.10
C ALA A 330 27.23 -35.86 5.30
N LEU A 331 26.63 -36.47 6.33
CA LEU A 331 27.33 -36.99 7.51
C LEU A 331 28.32 -38.08 7.14
N ASN A 332 27.94 -38.98 6.24
CA ASN A 332 28.81 -40.07 5.79
C ASN A 332 30.04 -39.56 5.05
N LYS A 333 29.84 -38.54 4.16
CA LYS A 333 30.93 -37.85 3.47
C LYS A 333 31.87 -37.09 4.41
N LEU A 334 31.37 -36.66 5.57
CA LEU A 334 32.16 -36.04 6.66
C LEU A 334 32.85 -37.07 7.58
N GLY A 335 32.66 -38.38 7.35
CA GLY A 335 33.22 -39.44 8.16
C GLY A 335 32.43 -39.73 9.45
N ASN A 336 31.29 -39.07 9.67
CA ASN A 336 30.43 -39.34 10.83
C ASN A 336 29.42 -40.46 10.54
N THR A 337 29.91 -41.69 10.45
CA THR A 337 29.09 -42.88 10.15
C THR A 337 28.01 -43.14 11.20
N ARG A 338 28.30 -42.87 12.50
CA ARG A 338 27.30 -43.00 13.55
C ARG A 338 26.14 -42.05 13.40
N GLY A 339 26.43 -40.78 13.10
CA GLY A 339 25.41 -39.77 12.84
C GLY A 339 24.59 -40.08 11.59
N ALA A 340 25.24 -40.60 10.55
CA ALA A 340 24.58 -41.05 9.32
C ALA A 340 23.58 -42.19 9.59
N MET A 341 23.98 -43.21 10.36
CA MET A 341 23.08 -44.33 10.73
C MET A 341 21.86 -43.85 11.53
N ILE A 342 22.05 -42.93 12.47
CA ILE A 342 20.94 -42.34 13.24
C ILE A 342 19.97 -41.60 12.29
N SER A 343 20.48 -40.83 11.36
CA SER A 343 19.65 -40.08 10.38
C SER A 343 18.88 -41.05 9.46
N LEU A 344 19.53 -42.11 8.95
CA LEU A 344 18.86 -43.13 8.14
C LEU A 344 17.73 -43.80 8.91
N HIS A 345 17.99 -44.21 10.15
CA HIS A 345 16.96 -44.82 10.99
C HIS A 345 15.77 -43.86 11.25
N GLN A 346 16.05 -42.58 11.47
CA GLN A 346 14.99 -41.55 11.60
C GLN A 346 14.16 -41.43 10.32
N GLY A 347 14.80 -41.40 9.15
CA GLY A 347 14.12 -41.40 7.84
C GLY A 347 13.21 -42.62 7.67
N ASP A 348 13.74 -43.84 7.93
CA ASP A 348 13.01 -45.09 7.80
C ASP A 348 11.79 -45.16 8.74
N GLU A 349 11.90 -44.67 9.98
CA GLU A 349 10.77 -44.65 10.92
C GLU A 349 9.70 -43.65 10.46
N LEU A 350 10.09 -42.50 9.87
CA LEU A 350 9.15 -41.55 9.33
C LEU A 350 8.44 -42.09 8.09
N VAL A 351 9.14 -42.79 7.20
CA VAL A 351 8.53 -43.49 6.05
C VAL A 351 7.53 -44.54 6.51
N LYS A 352 7.89 -45.39 7.48
CA LYS A 352 6.95 -46.37 8.06
C LYS A 352 5.72 -45.69 8.68
N ALA A 353 5.89 -44.54 9.32
CA ALA A 353 4.78 -43.79 9.90
C ALA A 353 3.89 -43.15 8.81
N TYR A 354 4.49 -42.69 7.72
CA TYR A 354 3.78 -42.12 6.57
C TYR A 354 2.96 -43.17 5.83
N VAL A 355 3.53 -44.34 5.55
CA VAL A 355 2.84 -45.50 4.93
C VAL A 355 1.64 -45.96 5.77
N LYS A 356 1.71 -45.86 7.11
CA LYS A 356 0.61 -46.21 7.99
C LYS A 356 -0.50 -45.16 8.06
N ASN A 357 -0.21 -43.89 7.76
CA ASN A 357 -1.15 -42.77 7.83
C ASN A 357 -0.83 -41.73 6.72
N PRO A 358 -1.20 -42.01 5.46
CA PRO A 358 -0.89 -41.13 4.32
C PRO A 358 -1.55 -39.76 4.41
N GLU A 359 -2.64 -39.59 5.18
CA GLU A 359 -3.35 -38.33 5.35
C GLU A 359 -2.52 -37.23 6.08
N ARG A 360 -1.37 -37.58 6.66
CA ARG A 360 -0.50 -36.61 7.35
C ARG A 360 0.58 -36.12 6.40
N ASN A 361 0.38 -34.90 5.87
CA ASN A 361 1.40 -34.25 5.04
C ASN A 361 2.76 -34.19 5.77
N PRO A 362 3.85 -34.72 5.18
CA PRO A 362 5.19 -34.70 5.78
C PRO A 362 5.70 -33.26 6.07
N LEU A 363 5.11 -32.25 5.42
CA LEU A 363 5.46 -30.84 5.58
C LEU A 363 4.68 -30.13 6.69
N ASP A 364 3.75 -30.82 7.38
CA ASP A 364 3.03 -30.20 8.51
C ASP A 364 3.99 -29.90 9.66
N ARG A 365 3.98 -28.64 10.09
CA ARG A 365 4.70 -28.23 11.32
C ARG A 365 4.05 -28.91 12.53
N PRO A 366 4.84 -29.36 13.55
CA PRO A 366 4.24 -29.73 14.81
C PRO A 366 3.51 -28.51 15.38
N THR A 367 2.20 -28.62 15.58
CA THR A 367 1.42 -27.60 16.30
C THR A 367 1.93 -27.56 17.74
N ILE A 368 2.67 -26.50 18.08
CA ILE A 368 2.77 -26.05 19.46
C ILE A 368 1.39 -25.51 19.79
N ASP A 369 0.76 -26.11 20.79
CA ASP A 369 -0.58 -25.80 21.26
C ASP A 369 -0.75 -24.28 21.47
N SER A 370 -1.36 -23.60 20.51
CA SER A 370 -1.99 -22.30 20.67
C SER A 370 -3.24 -22.28 19.81
N GLY A 371 -4.36 -22.29 20.51
CA GLY A 371 -5.71 -22.47 20.03
C GLY A 371 -6.06 -21.93 18.65
N LYS A 372 -6.72 -22.80 17.90
CA LYS A 372 -7.70 -22.56 16.82
C LYS A 372 -7.38 -21.51 15.75
N SER A 373 -7.01 -21.99 14.56
CA SER A 373 -7.57 -21.47 13.32
C SER A 373 -7.89 -22.65 12.40
N ASN A 374 -9.18 -22.82 12.18
CA ASN A 374 -9.78 -23.71 11.19
C ASN A 374 -9.63 -23.01 9.81
N ASP A 375 -8.72 -23.48 8.97
CA ASP A 375 -8.81 -23.32 7.54
C ASP A 375 -8.97 -24.70 6.92
N GLY A 376 -10.23 -25.00 6.63
CA GLY A 376 -10.62 -26.22 5.92
C GLY A 376 -10.18 -26.14 4.47
N ARG A 377 -9.10 -26.84 4.13
CA ARG A 377 -8.88 -27.42 2.80
C ARG A 377 -8.56 -28.89 3.00
N SER A 378 -9.58 -29.71 2.86
CA SER A 378 -9.43 -31.13 2.59
C SER A 378 -9.24 -31.28 1.09
N ASP A 379 -8.00 -31.43 0.66
CA ASP A 379 -7.69 -32.02 -0.64
C ASP A 379 -7.27 -33.46 -0.35
N THR A 380 -8.19 -34.39 -0.48
CA THR A 380 -7.96 -35.83 -0.34
C THR A 380 -7.48 -36.40 -1.66
N GLY A 381 -6.20 -36.17 -1.98
CA GLY A 381 -5.47 -36.90 -3.00
C GLY A 381 -4.27 -37.56 -2.33
N GLU A 382 -4.15 -38.90 -2.41
CA GLU A 382 -2.97 -39.63 -2.01
C GLU A 382 -1.80 -39.17 -2.88
N GLU A 383 -0.91 -38.29 -2.34
CA GLU A 383 0.31 -37.90 -3.01
C GLU A 383 1.35 -39.02 -2.90
N SER A 384 1.84 -39.50 -4.02
CA SER A 384 2.93 -40.49 -4.05
C SER A 384 4.26 -39.86 -3.58
N GLU A 385 5.22 -40.71 -3.14
CA GLU A 385 6.58 -40.24 -2.80
C GLU A 385 7.21 -39.45 -3.94
N GLU A 386 6.93 -39.86 -5.16
CA GLU A 386 7.39 -39.22 -6.39
C GLU A 386 6.75 -37.83 -6.59
N GLU A 387 5.47 -37.64 -6.22
CA GLU A 387 4.80 -36.35 -6.25
C GLU A 387 5.33 -35.38 -5.19
N ILE A 388 5.65 -35.87 -3.99
CA ILE A 388 6.27 -35.05 -2.93
C ILE A 388 7.66 -34.60 -3.37
N MET A 389 8.48 -35.50 -3.92
CA MET A 389 9.80 -35.17 -4.44
C MET A 389 9.73 -34.26 -5.67
N ASN A 390 8.75 -34.46 -6.56
CA ASN A 390 8.52 -33.61 -7.71
C ASN A 390 8.11 -32.19 -7.32
N LYS A 391 7.38 -31.98 -6.23
CA LYS A 391 7.10 -30.64 -5.70
C LYS A 391 8.34 -29.85 -5.31
N PHE A 392 9.43 -30.53 -4.91
CA PHE A 392 10.72 -29.85 -4.63
C PHE A 392 11.46 -29.41 -5.88
N ASN A 393 11.22 -30.08 -7.00
CA ASN A 393 11.81 -29.78 -8.29
C ASN A 393 10.85 -29.01 -9.20
N GLN A 394 9.63 -28.73 -8.75
CA GLN A 394 8.68 -27.97 -9.55
C GLN A 394 9.15 -26.53 -9.73
N LEU A 395 9.24 -26.13 -10.98
CA LEU A 395 9.41 -24.75 -11.36
C LEU A 395 8.21 -23.94 -10.87
N VAL A 396 8.49 -22.76 -10.35
CA VAL A 396 7.45 -21.82 -9.91
C VAL A 396 7.00 -21.02 -11.13
N THR A 397 5.74 -21.14 -11.48
CA THR A 397 5.12 -20.21 -12.45
C THR A 397 4.64 -18.97 -11.71
N SER A 398 4.52 -17.84 -12.38
CA SER A 398 3.72 -16.74 -11.90
C SER A 398 2.24 -17.14 -12.04
N SER A 399 1.79 -18.03 -11.16
CA SER A 399 0.38 -18.50 -11.12
C SER A 399 -0.59 -17.38 -10.73
N GLU A 400 -0.07 -16.23 -10.37
CA GLU A 400 -0.81 -15.01 -10.03
C GLU A 400 -1.21 -14.15 -11.24
N VAL A 401 -1.16 -14.69 -12.44
CA VAL A 401 -1.99 -14.20 -13.55
C VAL A 401 -3.50 -14.32 -13.20
N SER A 402 -3.80 -14.97 -12.08
CA SER A 402 -5.18 -15.22 -11.65
C SER A 402 -5.86 -14.02 -11.03
N ASP A 403 -5.19 -13.09 -10.46
CA ASP A 403 -5.81 -11.84 -10.06
C ASP A 403 -5.90 -10.92 -11.28
N THR A 404 -6.91 -11.16 -12.11
CA THR A 404 -7.52 -10.06 -12.84
C THR A 404 -7.96 -9.06 -11.79
N GLN A 405 -7.03 -8.23 -11.34
CA GLN A 405 -7.41 -6.95 -10.77
C GLN A 405 -8.39 -6.36 -11.76
N LEU A 406 -9.63 -6.25 -11.34
CA LEU A 406 -10.65 -5.51 -12.06
C LEU A 406 -10.08 -4.10 -12.25
N SER A 407 -9.31 -3.88 -13.32
CA SER A 407 -8.85 -2.55 -13.63
C SER A 407 -10.05 -1.83 -14.24
N TYR A 408 -10.54 -0.83 -13.55
CA TYR A 408 -11.58 0.06 -14.07
C TYR A 408 -11.11 0.72 -15.38
N ASN A 409 -9.83 0.87 -15.54
CA ASN A 409 -9.16 1.29 -16.76
C ASN A 409 -7.65 1.04 -16.66
N ASP A 410 -7.10 0.13 -17.46
CA ASP A 410 -5.65 -0.14 -17.53
C ASP A 410 -4.78 1.08 -17.91
N ARG A 411 -5.40 2.15 -18.39
CA ARG A 411 -4.73 3.39 -18.77
C ARG A 411 -4.61 4.40 -17.64
N ILE A 412 -5.32 4.18 -16.53
CA ILE A 412 -5.30 5.12 -15.40
C ILE A 412 -4.23 4.66 -14.40
N LYS A 413 -2.97 4.94 -14.69
CA LYS A 413 -1.89 4.89 -13.69
C LYS A 413 -1.79 6.28 -13.07
N GLY A 414 -2.25 6.43 -11.83
CA GLY A 414 -2.08 7.68 -11.08
C GLY A 414 -0.61 8.06 -10.99
N ARG A 415 -0.27 9.36 -11.08
CA ARG A 415 1.11 9.88 -10.96
C ARG A 415 1.78 9.62 -9.60
N VAL A 416 1.04 9.08 -8.63
CA VAL A 416 1.55 8.70 -7.32
C VAL A 416 2.21 7.32 -7.43
N GLN A 417 3.49 7.28 -7.79
CA GLN A 417 4.23 6.02 -8.01
C GLN A 417 5.50 5.88 -7.16
N ASP A 418 5.65 6.65 -6.09
CA ASP A 418 6.80 6.45 -5.21
C ASP A 418 6.62 5.18 -4.36
N ARG A 419 7.39 4.13 -4.73
CA ARG A 419 7.43 2.85 -4.00
C ARG A 419 8.32 2.88 -2.76
N ASP A 420 9.19 3.89 -2.64
CA ASP A 420 10.21 4.02 -1.59
C ASP A 420 9.90 5.19 -0.65
N ILE A 421 8.69 5.26 -0.10
CA ILE A 421 8.35 6.30 0.85
C ILE A 421 8.72 5.83 2.27
N ASN A 422 9.60 6.56 2.91
CA ASN A 422 9.75 6.53 4.35
C ASN A 422 8.42 7.00 4.98
N VAL A 423 7.92 6.21 5.92
CA VAL A 423 6.71 6.57 6.67
C VAL A 423 7.13 7.58 7.73
N GLU A 424 7.06 8.86 7.39
CA GLU A 424 7.37 9.97 8.27
C GLU A 424 6.10 10.63 8.79
N LEU A 425 6.14 11.10 10.02
CA LEU A 425 5.05 11.91 10.56
C LEU A 425 4.91 13.22 9.79
N GLU A 426 3.68 13.70 9.68
CA GLU A 426 3.45 15.10 9.35
C GLU A 426 4.13 15.99 10.40
N PRO A 427 4.80 17.08 9.95
CA PRO A 427 5.71 17.83 10.79
C PRO A 427 5.04 18.52 11.98
N THR A 428 5.85 18.92 12.94
CA THR A 428 5.46 19.77 14.07
C THR A 428 5.09 21.16 13.56
N TYR A 429 4.04 21.76 14.11
CA TYR A 429 3.65 23.13 13.81
C TYR A 429 4.42 24.10 14.71
N ILE A 430 4.97 25.14 14.09
CA ILE A 430 5.83 26.12 14.70
C ILE A 430 5.36 27.54 14.42
N ILE A 431 5.78 28.50 15.24
CA ILE A 431 5.67 29.91 14.92
C ILE A 431 6.86 30.33 14.06
N SER A 432 6.61 31.03 12.97
CA SER A 432 7.64 31.41 12.00
C SER A 432 7.47 32.86 11.54
N THR A 433 8.57 33.51 11.23
CA THR A 433 8.59 34.80 10.50
C THR A 433 8.42 34.63 9.00
N ILE A 434 8.52 33.39 8.51
CA ILE A 434 8.39 33.03 7.10
C ILE A 434 7.00 32.49 6.87
N ALA A 435 6.28 33.05 5.90
CA ALA A 435 4.98 32.53 5.49
C ALA A 435 5.14 31.11 4.91
N GLY A 436 4.31 30.18 5.33
CA GLY A 436 4.27 28.85 4.71
C GLY A 436 3.89 28.95 3.22
N GLY A 437 4.47 28.08 2.40
CA GLY A 437 4.10 27.94 0.99
C GLY A 437 2.63 27.53 0.80
N GLU A 438 2.11 27.68 -0.41
CA GLU A 438 0.78 27.18 -0.77
C GLU A 438 0.75 25.66 -0.55
N SER A 439 -0.11 25.22 0.36
CA SER A 439 -0.33 23.80 0.65
C SER A 439 -1.67 23.37 0.10
N LEU A 440 -1.72 22.20 -0.51
CA LEU A 440 -2.97 21.55 -0.92
C LEU A 440 -3.84 21.15 0.27
N LYS A 441 -3.27 21.15 1.50
CA LYS A 441 -3.97 20.76 2.73
C LYS A 441 -5.07 21.76 3.07
N SER A 442 -6.22 21.23 3.42
CA SER A 442 -7.43 22.00 3.74
C SER A 442 -7.43 22.65 5.14
N THR A 443 -6.30 22.73 5.84
CA THR A 443 -6.22 23.30 7.18
C THR A 443 -6.16 24.81 7.17
N SER A 444 -7.05 25.46 7.92
CA SER A 444 -6.91 26.88 8.27
C SER A 444 -5.91 27.00 9.42
N ASN A 445 -4.70 27.48 9.14
CA ASN A 445 -3.66 27.72 10.15
C ASN A 445 -4.07 28.87 11.09
N TYR A 446 -5.08 28.63 11.94
CA TYR A 446 -5.63 29.62 12.84
C TYR A 446 -5.13 29.41 14.27
N PHE A 447 -4.49 30.41 14.83
CA PHE A 447 -4.07 30.47 16.22
C PHE A 447 -4.47 31.83 16.80
N ARG A 448 -5.53 31.85 17.61
CA ARG A 448 -6.16 33.07 18.12
C ARG A 448 -5.17 34.03 18.79
N ALA A 449 -4.36 33.53 19.71
CA ALA A 449 -3.41 34.36 20.45
C ALA A 449 -2.34 34.98 19.54
N LEU A 450 -1.94 34.26 18.49
CA LEU A 450 -0.99 34.76 17.48
C LEU A 450 -1.63 35.81 16.57
N ASP A 451 -2.89 35.62 16.19
CA ASP A 451 -3.66 36.62 15.42
C ASP A 451 -3.88 37.90 16.20
N GLU A 452 -4.20 37.79 17.51
CA GLU A 452 -4.34 38.95 18.38
C GLU A 452 -3.01 39.68 18.55
N PHE A 453 -1.91 38.93 18.66
CA PHE A 453 -0.56 39.48 18.71
C PHE A 453 -0.22 40.28 17.44
N ASN A 454 -0.47 39.68 16.26
CA ASN A 454 -0.25 40.34 14.98
C ASN A 454 -1.10 41.59 14.78
N ARG A 455 -2.38 41.58 15.22
CA ARG A 455 -3.28 42.75 15.10
C ARG A 455 -2.82 43.93 15.95
N LYS A 456 -2.25 43.66 17.10
CA LYS A 456 -1.73 44.71 18.01
C LYS A 456 -0.41 45.32 17.50
N GLN A 457 0.17 44.78 16.44
CA GLN A 457 1.41 45.27 15.80
C GLN A 457 2.54 45.55 16.80
N TYR A 458 2.69 44.66 17.79
CA TYR A 458 3.74 44.80 18.80
C TYR A 458 5.14 44.82 18.20
N ILE A 459 5.31 44.25 17.03
CA ILE A 459 6.53 44.16 16.24
C ILE A 459 6.22 44.49 14.79
N GLY A 460 7.20 45.05 14.09
CA GLY A 460 7.07 45.42 12.66
C GLY A 460 6.96 44.23 11.70
N GLN A 461 7.12 43.01 12.19
CA GLN A 461 7.08 41.77 11.41
C GLN A 461 5.93 40.87 11.85
N LYS A 462 5.25 40.26 10.87
CA LYS A 462 4.14 39.33 11.13
C LYS A 462 4.66 37.94 11.44
N LEU A 463 4.06 37.29 12.42
CA LEU A 463 4.31 35.88 12.77
C LEU A 463 3.23 35.00 12.15
N TYR A 464 3.65 33.82 11.66
CA TYR A 464 2.81 32.81 11.03
C TYR A 464 2.88 31.52 11.82
N LEU A 465 1.79 30.78 11.83
CA LEU A 465 1.81 29.39 12.27
C LEU A 465 1.99 28.52 11.02
N THR A 466 3.06 27.76 10.97
CA THR A 466 3.40 26.90 9.82
C THR A 466 3.85 25.53 10.26
N PRO A 467 3.74 24.49 9.41
CA PRO A 467 4.55 23.30 9.60
C PRO A 467 6.04 23.67 9.63
N GLU A 468 6.84 22.87 10.33
CA GLU A 468 8.30 23.00 10.30
C GLU A 468 8.81 22.95 8.85
N VAL A 469 9.66 23.90 8.47
CA VAL A 469 10.17 24.07 7.10
C VAL A 469 11.68 24.03 7.10
N GLU A 470 12.27 23.47 6.06
CA GLU A 470 13.70 23.62 5.79
C GLU A 470 13.98 25.00 5.25
N LEU A 471 14.99 25.66 5.81
CA LEU A 471 15.41 27.00 5.40
C LEU A 471 16.33 26.93 4.19
N THR A 472 16.13 27.85 3.24
CA THR A 472 17.12 28.10 2.20
C THR A 472 18.33 28.83 2.78
N GLN A 473 19.50 28.76 2.12
CA GLN A 473 20.71 29.44 2.57
C GLN A 473 20.49 30.96 2.77
N ALA A 474 19.77 31.60 1.86
CA ALA A 474 19.45 33.03 1.96
C ALA A 474 18.57 33.35 3.19
N GLN A 475 17.55 32.54 3.45
CA GLN A 475 16.71 32.69 4.64
C GLN A 475 17.49 32.47 5.92
N TYR A 476 18.43 31.52 5.92
CA TYR A 476 19.29 31.28 7.08
C TYR A 476 20.17 32.51 7.40
N GLU A 477 20.79 33.12 6.38
CA GLU A 477 21.62 34.33 6.54
C GLU A 477 20.79 35.52 7.01
N GLU A 478 19.60 35.72 6.47
CA GLU A 478 18.68 36.77 6.91
C GLU A 478 18.24 36.59 8.36
N LEU A 479 17.84 35.38 8.76
CA LEU A 479 17.44 35.08 10.12
C LEU A 479 18.60 35.20 11.10
N PHE A 480 19.81 34.85 10.68
CA PHE A 480 21.00 35.00 11.52
C PHE A 480 21.31 36.48 11.83
N SER A 481 21.21 37.34 10.78
CA SER A 481 21.37 38.80 10.95
C SER A 481 20.25 39.38 11.84
N LEU A 482 19.01 38.94 11.63
CA LEU A 482 17.87 39.37 12.44
C LEU A 482 18.05 38.95 13.92
N ALA A 483 18.55 37.74 14.19
CA ALA A 483 18.79 37.27 15.56
C ALA A 483 19.80 38.15 16.30
N GLN A 484 20.88 38.60 15.64
CA GLN A 484 21.85 39.50 16.22
C GLN A 484 21.22 40.86 16.58
N GLN A 485 20.40 41.44 15.69
CA GLN A 485 19.70 42.70 15.96
C GLN A 485 18.70 42.59 17.10
N LEU A 486 18.00 41.45 17.17
CA LEU A 486 17.01 41.17 18.23
C LEU A 486 17.69 40.97 19.59
N GLU A 487 18.90 40.41 19.67
CA GLU A 487 19.66 40.27 20.93
C GLU A 487 19.96 41.63 21.55
N GLU A 488 20.38 42.59 20.74
CA GLU A 488 20.65 43.94 21.21
C GLU A 488 19.35 44.65 21.68
N THR A 489 18.28 44.44 20.94
CA THR A 489 16.97 45.07 21.24
C THR A 489 16.29 44.45 22.46
N ALA A 490 16.24 43.11 22.53
CA ALA A 490 15.60 42.38 23.59
C ALA A 490 16.33 42.51 24.91
N GLY A 491 17.68 42.54 24.90
CA GLY A 491 18.50 42.66 26.11
C GLY A 491 18.20 43.88 26.97
N ASN A 492 17.64 44.94 26.37
CA ASN A 492 17.22 46.17 27.06
C ASN A 492 15.71 46.35 27.16
N SER A 493 14.91 45.33 26.79
CA SER A 493 13.45 45.37 26.70
C SER A 493 12.78 44.59 27.81
N GLU A 494 11.75 45.20 28.42
CA GLU A 494 10.80 44.51 29.30
C GLU A 494 9.51 44.05 28.56
N ARG A 495 9.52 44.06 27.23
CA ARG A 495 8.37 43.66 26.42
C ARG A 495 8.45 42.16 26.08
N PRO A 496 7.47 41.36 26.48
CA PRO A 496 7.45 39.90 26.18
C PRO A 496 7.54 39.61 24.67
N ALA A 497 7.04 40.54 23.84
CA ALA A 497 7.02 40.42 22.38
C ALA A 497 8.43 40.37 21.76
N ASP A 498 9.37 41.18 22.29
CA ASP A 498 10.73 41.24 21.76
C ASP A 498 11.49 39.94 22.07
N TRP A 499 11.25 39.38 23.26
CA TRP A 499 11.82 38.09 23.67
C TRP A 499 11.18 36.91 22.92
N LEU A 500 9.86 36.97 22.60
CA LEU A 500 9.22 35.97 21.74
C LEU A 500 9.86 35.96 20.35
N MET A 501 10.07 37.15 19.75
CA MET A 501 10.68 37.26 18.42
C MET A 501 12.10 36.69 18.39
N LEU A 502 12.90 37.00 19.39
CA LEU A 502 14.24 36.43 19.51
C LEU A 502 14.17 34.91 19.64
N GLY A 503 13.28 34.40 20.49
CA GLY A 503 13.07 32.97 20.68
C GLY A 503 12.64 32.24 19.42
N VAL A 504 11.66 32.78 18.68
CA VAL A 504 11.21 32.26 17.39
C VAL A 504 12.35 32.23 16.36
N THR A 505 13.10 33.34 16.26
CA THR A 505 14.20 33.43 15.28
C THR A 505 15.32 32.43 15.60
N ARG A 506 15.66 32.27 16.88
CA ARG A 506 16.68 31.29 17.32
C ARG A 506 16.20 29.84 17.16
N ALA A 507 14.94 29.56 17.40
CA ALA A 507 14.35 28.24 17.17
C ALA A 507 14.34 27.85 15.68
N LEU A 508 14.04 28.78 14.79
CA LEU A 508 14.14 28.58 13.33
C LEU A 508 15.59 28.27 12.90
N LEU A 509 16.58 28.92 13.51
CA LEU A 509 18.01 28.65 13.29
C LEU A 509 18.50 27.35 13.96
N LYS A 510 17.62 26.59 14.61
CA LYS A 510 17.93 25.37 15.38
C LYS A 510 18.86 25.60 16.59
N ASP A 511 19.00 26.84 17.03
CA ASP A 511 19.73 27.20 18.26
C ASP A 511 18.78 27.08 19.46
N SER A 512 18.58 25.83 19.90
CA SER A 512 17.61 25.51 20.97
C SER A 512 17.96 26.20 22.30
N GLU A 513 19.26 26.33 22.66
CA GLU A 513 19.64 26.92 23.93
C GLU A 513 19.36 28.41 23.99
N ALA A 514 19.70 29.16 22.94
CA ALA A 514 19.39 30.58 22.87
C ALA A 514 17.89 30.83 22.78
N ALA A 515 17.17 29.98 22.02
CA ALA A 515 15.72 30.04 21.93
C ALA A 515 15.07 29.85 23.31
N LEU A 516 15.49 28.83 24.07
CA LEU A 516 14.96 28.56 25.41
C LEU A 516 15.18 29.74 26.37
N ARG A 517 16.37 30.34 26.41
CA ARG A 517 16.63 31.50 27.26
C ARG A 517 15.73 32.69 26.94
N ALA A 518 15.51 32.94 25.64
CA ALA A 518 14.65 34.04 25.22
C ALA A 518 13.16 33.76 25.56
N LEU A 519 12.70 32.55 25.32
CA LEU A 519 11.30 32.17 25.58
C LEU A 519 10.98 32.07 27.08
N ASP A 520 11.96 31.63 27.91
CA ASP A 520 11.84 31.65 29.36
C ASP A 520 11.63 33.10 29.84
N ARG A 521 12.41 34.04 29.30
CA ARG A 521 12.25 35.46 29.65
C ARG A 521 10.90 36.03 29.19
N ALA A 522 10.44 35.65 28.01
CA ALA A 522 9.11 36.06 27.51
C ALA A 522 7.99 35.59 28.46
N ILE A 523 8.09 34.36 28.97
CA ILE A 523 7.12 33.76 29.89
C ILE A 523 7.22 34.38 31.28
N GLU A 524 8.42 34.67 31.79
CA GLU A 524 8.61 35.39 33.04
C GLU A 524 7.89 36.77 33.04
N LEU A 525 8.01 37.50 31.91
CA LEU A 525 7.40 38.79 31.73
C LEU A 525 5.88 38.72 31.53
N TYR A 526 5.40 37.63 30.90
CA TYR A 526 3.96 37.40 30.70
C TYR A 526 3.62 35.90 30.85
N PRO A 527 3.21 35.43 32.05
CA PRO A 527 2.97 34.03 32.37
C PRO A 527 1.87 33.34 31.55
N ASP A 528 0.92 34.08 31.00
CA ASP A 528 -0.18 33.54 30.16
C ASP A 528 0.10 33.71 28.65
N PHE A 529 1.37 33.78 28.27
CA PHE A 529 1.76 34.02 26.89
C PHE A 529 1.79 32.73 26.06
N THR A 530 0.63 32.28 25.58
CA THR A 530 0.45 31.02 24.83
C THR A 530 1.44 30.84 23.68
N PRO A 531 1.74 31.87 22.81
CA PRO A 531 2.74 31.70 21.76
C PRO A 531 4.13 31.34 22.26
N ALA A 532 4.54 31.87 23.42
CA ALA A 532 5.84 31.57 23.99
C ALA A 532 5.94 30.13 24.51
N TYR A 533 4.87 29.57 25.09
CA TYR A 533 4.82 28.16 25.47
C TYR A 533 4.85 27.23 24.27
N MET A 534 4.09 27.56 23.22
CA MET A 534 4.09 26.78 21.98
C MET A 534 5.50 26.69 21.40
N GLU A 535 6.19 27.82 21.31
CA GLU A 535 7.51 27.88 20.70
C GLU A 535 8.59 27.30 21.63
N ARG A 536 8.45 27.44 22.97
CA ARG A 536 9.36 26.80 23.91
C ARG A 536 9.23 25.28 23.86
N GLY A 537 8.04 24.75 23.70
CA GLY A 537 7.79 23.33 23.46
C GLY A 537 8.54 22.84 22.21
N TYR A 538 8.49 23.59 21.11
CA TYR A 538 9.26 23.28 19.92
C TYR A 538 10.78 23.39 20.13
N ALA A 539 11.27 24.46 20.74
CA ALA A 539 12.68 24.64 21.03
C ALA A 539 13.26 23.50 21.89
N ARG A 540 12.46 22.95 22.82
CA ARG A 540 12.79 21.76 23.61
C ARG A 540 12.77 20.48 22.76
N GLN A 541 11.87 20.38 21.81
CA GLN A 541 11.76 19.20 20.92
C GLN A 541 12.98 19.08 19.99
N ILE A 542 13.50 20.17 19.48
CA ILE A 542 14.71 20.18 18.63
C ILE A 542 16.02 20.07 19.42
N SER A 543 15.99 20.15 20.75
CA SER A 543 17.18 19.99 21.60
C SER A 543 17.78 18.59 21.46
N SER A 544 19.10 18.50 21.55
CA SER A 544 19.81 17.22 21.62
C SER A 544 19.61 16.48 22.95
N ASP A 545 19.18 17.17 24.01
CA ASP A 545 18.91 16.59 25.32
C ASP A 545 17.52 15.92 25.37
N SER A 546 17.53 14.61 25.56
CA SER A 546 16.29 13.80 25.66
C SER A 546 15.35 14.25 26.79
N LYS A 547 15.88 14.84 27.87
CA LYS A 547 15.05 15.37 28.96
C LYS A 547 14.27 16.59 28.51
N GLN A 548 14.85 17.45 27.68
CA GLN A 548 14.16 18.61 27.13
C GLN A 548 12.95 18.18 26.28
N LYS A 549 13.08 17.11 25.50
CA LYS A 549 11.96 16.59 24.69
C LYS A 549 10.75 16.18 25.53
N LEU A 550 10.98 15.59 26.70
CA LEU A 550 9.87 15.27 27.62
C LEU A 550 9.29 16.53 28.28
N MET A 551 10.13 17.53 28.58
CA MET A 551 9.67 18.82 29.13
C MET A 551 8.85 19.63 28.13
N ALA A 552 9.01 19.39 26.82
CA ALA A 552 8.17 20.00 25.80
C ALA A 552 6.67 19.68 25.98
N ILE A 553 6.33 18.48 26.47
CA ILE A 553 4.97 18.08 26.79
C ILE A 553 4.35 19.02 27.82
N ALA A 554 5.11 19.38 28.85
CA ALA A 554 4.64 20.30 29.91
C ALA A 554 4.36 21.72 29.36
N ASP A 555 5.15 22.18 28.38
CA ASP A 555 4.89 23.46 27.72
C ASP A 555 3.62 23.42 26.87
N TYR A 556 3.40 22.36 26.10
CA TYR A 556 2.16 22.20 25.37
C TYR A 556 0.96 22.05 26.31
N ASP A 557 1.12 21.37 27.46
CA ASP A 557 0.07 21.29 28.49
C ASP A 557 -0.24 22.66 29.09
N GLN A 558 0.76 23.51 29.26
CA GLN A 558 0.53 24.87 29.74
C GLN A 558 -0.16 25.73 28.68
N ALA A 559 0.24 25.62 27.42
CA ALA A 559 -0.44 26.28 26.32
C ALA A 559 -1.92 25.88 26.23
N LEU A 560 -2.22 24.58 26.38
CA LEU A 560 -3.58 24.03 26.39
C LEU A 560 -4.40 24.39 27.62
N ARG A 561 -3.79 24.65 28.78
CA ARG A 561 -4.49 25.19 29.96
C ARG A 561 -4.96 26.63 29.73
N ILE A 562 -4.15 27.42 29.02
CA ILE A 562 -4.50 28.81 28.69
C ILE A 562 -5.52 28.86 27.54
N ASP A 563 -5.31 28.05 26.51
CA ASP A 563 -6.19 27.94 25.34
C ASP A 563 -6.48 26.47 25.02
N PRO A 564 -7.56 25.88 25.55
CA PRO A 564 -7.93 24.49 25.28
C PRO A 564 -8.28 24.20 23.80
N SER A 565 -8.55 25.23 23.00
CA SER A 565 -8.89 25.09 21.57
C SER A 565 -7.67 24.99 20.66
N LEU A 566 -6.46 24.97 21.21
CA LEU A 566 -5.21 25.00 20.44
C LEU A 566 -4.88 23.62 19.83
N THR A 567 -5.47 23.35 18.70
CA THR A 567 -5.34 22.09 17.93
C THR A 567 -3.89 21.67 17.70
N TYR A 568 -3.03 22.63 17.42
CA TYR A 568 -1.61 22.38 17.09
C TYR A 568 -0.77 21.93 18.28
N ALA A 569 -1.13 22.38 19.49
CA ALA A 569 -0.47 21.89 20.71
C ALA A 569 -0.76 20.40 20.94
N TRP A 570 -2.01 19.99 20.72
CA TRP A 570 -2.38 18.58 20.76
C TRP A 570 -1.64 17.75 19.70
N HIS A 571 -1.56 18.25 18.47
CA HIS A 571 -0.83 17.58 17.38
C HIS A 571 0.66 17.43 17.72
N ASN A 572 1.32 18.52 18.12
CA ASN A 572 2.74 18.50 18.45
C ASN A 572 3.05 17.57 19.63
N LYS A 573 2.20 17.59 20.66
CA LYS A 573 2.30 16.67 21.79
C LYS A 573 2.15 15.21 21.35
N GLY A 574 1.23 14.92 20.43
CA GLY A 574 1.04 13.61 19.81
C GLY A 574 2.30 13.14 19.08
N ASN A 575 2.97 14.02 18.35
CA ASN A 575 4.22 13.71 17.66
C ASN A 575 5.32 13.27 18.64
N ILE A 576 5.44 13.94 19.80
CA ILE A 576 6.42 13.56 20.83
C ILE A 576 6.09 12.16 21.38
N TYR A 577 4.84 11.88 21.75
CA TYR A 577 4.44 10.57 22.25
C TYR A 577 4.67 9.46 21.22
N TYR A 578 4.39 9.70 19.95
CA TYR A 578 4.66 8.74 18.89
C TYR A 578 6.16 8.44 18.78
N GLN A 579 7.02 9.47 18.79
CA GLN A 579 8.48 9.35 18.69
C GLN A 579 9.07 8.63 19.91
N THR A 580 8.48 8.81 21.10
CA THR A 580 8.91 8.11 22.33
C THR A 580 8.33 6.71 22.47
N GLY A 581 7.42 6.30 21.56
CA GLY A 581 6.83 4.97 21.52
C GLY A 581 5.55 4.81 22.36
N ASP A 582 5.08 5.85 23.02
CA ASP A 582 3.77 5.86 23.73
C ASP A 582 2.64 6.11 22.74
N LEU A 583 2.31 5.06 21.99
CA LEU A 583 1.28 5.13 20.92
C LEU A 583 -0.11 5.42 21.45
N THR A 584 -0.42 5.03 22.70
CA THR A 584 -1.73 5.25 23.31
C THR A 584 -1.94 6.73 23.61
N SER A 585 -0.95 7.39 24.22
CA SER A 585 -0.98 8.83 24.47
C SER A 585 -0.95 9.63 23.17
N ALA A 586 -0.21 9.16 22.14
CA ALA A 586 -0.22 9.78 20.82
C ALA A 586 -1.62 9.77 20.21
N LEU A 587 -2.32 8.61 20.19
CA LEU A 587 -3.70 8.50 19.71
C LEU A 587 -4.67 9.44 20.44
N SER A 588 -4.54 9.52 21.76
CA SER A 588 -5.36 10.44 22.56
C SER A 588 -5.16 11.88 22.12
N CYS A 589 -3.89 12.31 21.98
CA CYS A 589 -3.58 13.68 21.59
C CYS A 589 -4.09 14.02 20.18
N TYR A 590 -3.88 13.15 19.20
CA TYR A 590 -4.43 13.38 17.86
C TYR A 590 -5.96 13.38 17.85
N SER A 591 -6.60 12.57 18.69
CA SER A 591 -8.06 12.52 18.79
C SER A 591 -8.62 13.80 19.41
N GLU A 592 -7.96 14.39 20.41
CA GLU A 592 -8.32 15.71 20.94
C GLU A 592 -8.15 16.81 19.88
N ALA A 593 -7.05 16.78 19.12
CA ALA A 593 -6.88 17.71 18.00
C ALA A 593 -8.03 17.61 16.98
N LEU A 594 -8.45 16.38 16.66
CA LEU A 594 -9.54 16.11 15.71
C LEU A 594 -10.95 16.36 16.30
N ALA A 595 -11.11 16.33 17.60
CA ALA A 595 -12.36 16.76 18.25
C ALA A 595 -12.58 18.27 18.10
N ILE A 596 -11.49 19.05 18.07
CA ILE A 596 -11.54 20.51 17.85
C ILE A 596 -11.66 20.83 16.36
N ASP A 597 -10.79 20.23 15.52
CA ASP A 597 -10.81 20.39 14.06
C ASP A 597 -10.87 19.02 13.36
N PRO A 598 -12.06 18.53 13.00
CA PRO A 598 -12.22 17.24 12.29
C PRO A 598 -11.59 17.21 10.90
N GLN A 599 -11.18 18.36 10.34
CA GLN A 599 -10.53 18.47 9.04
C GLN A 599 -9.01 18.71 9.16
N PHE A 600 -8.43 18.52 10.33
CA PHE A 600 -6.99 18.67 10.51
C PHE A 600 -6.22 17.51 9.86
N ALA A 601 -5.87 17.68 8.58
CA ALA A 601 -5.29 16.65 7.73
C ALA A 601 -4.03 15.99 8.33
N SER A 602 -3.12 16.78 8.91
CA SER A 602 -1.89 16.27 9.51
C SER A 602 -2.16 15.40 10.75
N ALA A 603 -3.16 15.73 11.57
CA ALA A 603 -3.53 14.92 12.73
C ALA A 603 -4.19 13.60 12.30
N LEU A 604 -5.04 13.62 11.27
CA LEU A 604 -5.61 12.40 10.67
C LEU A 604 -4.50 11.48 10.17
N TYR A 605 -3.56 12.01 9.41
CA TYR A 605 -2.45 11.23 8.89
C TYR A 605 -1.61 10.60 10.00
N ASN A 606 -1.19 11.38 10.99
CA ASN A 606 -0.37 10.90 12.10
C ASN A 606 -1.13 9.91 12.99
N ARG A 607 -2.44 10.10 13.18
CA ARG A 607 -3.29 9.12 13.87
C ARG A 607 -3.41 7.83 13.07
N GLY A 608 -3.58 7.92 11.77
CA GLY A 608 -3.61 6.78 10.85
C GLY A 608 -2.32 5.95 10.90
N ILE A 609 -1.14 6.60 10.85
CA ILE A 609 0.16 5.93 11.03
C ILE A 609 0.25 5.28 12.42
N THR A 610 -0.23 5.95 13.45
CA THR A 610 -0.22 5.41 14.82
C THR A 610 -1.06 4.15 14.92
N TYR A 611 -2.26 4.13 14.31
CA TYR A 611 -3.09 2.93 14.20
C TYR A 611 -2.40 1.80 13.44
N LEU A 612 -1.69 2.11 12.34
CA LEU A 612 -0.91 1.11 11.60
C LEU A 612 0.15 0.45 12.48
N ARG A 613 0.90 1.24 13.23
CA ARG A 613 1.94 0.74 14.14
C ARG A 613 1.36 -0.12 15.28
N MET A 614 0.11 0.12 15.66
CA MET A 614 -0.62 -0.69 16.64
C MET A 614 -1.33 -1.91 16.03
N GLY A 615 -1.24 -2.10 14.70
CA GLY A 615 -1.89 -3.22 13.99
C GLY A 615 -3.38 -3.01 13.70
N ASN A 616 -3.93 -1.83 13.97
CA ASN A 616 -5.34 -1.51 13.79
C ASN A 616 -5.62 -0.98 12.37
N ARG A 617 -5.69 -1.90 11.39
CA ARG A 617 -5.77 -1.56 9.97
C ARG A 617 -7.04 -0.79 9.59
N ALA A 618 -8.20 -1.11 10.18
CA ALA A 618 -9.46 -0.50 9.80
C ALA A 618 -9.51 1.00 10.14
N GLN A 619 -9.12 1.38 11.37
CA GLN A 619 -9.07 2.78 11.76
C GLN A 619 -7.96 3.55 11.01
N ALA A 620 -6.82 2.89 10.79
CA ALA A 620 -5.74 3.47 9.99
C ALA A 620 -6.23 3.81 8.58
N PHE A 621 -6.96 2.90 7.95
CA PHE A 621 -7.48 3.10 6.61
C PHE A 621 -8.43 4.31 6.54
N ALA A 622 -9.38 4.40 7.47
CA ALA A 622 -10.34 5.51 7.52
C ALA A 622 -9.65 6.88 7.68
N ASP A 623 -8.69 6.97 8.61
CA ASP A 623 -7.95 8.20 8.86
C ASP A 623 -7.05 8.58 7.67
N LEU A 624 -6.35 7.62 7.07
CA LEU A 624 -5.48 7.87 5.92
C LEU A 624 -6.27 8.26 4.67
N SER A 625 -7.41 7.62 4.38
CA SER A 625 -8.30 8.00 3.28
C SER A 625 -8.76 9.46 3.45
N LYS A 626 -9.20 9.82 4.67
CA LYS A 626 -9.63 11.20 4.95
C LYS A 626 -8.48 12.20 4.89
N ALA A 627 -7.30 11.86 5.38
CA ALA A 627 -6.11 12.71 5.28
C ALA A 627 -5.71 12.95 3.82
N GLY A 628 -5.76 11.90 2.99
CA GLY A 628 -5.53 11.99 1.54
C GLY A 628 -6.55 12.89 0.85
N GLU A 629 -7.84 12.73 1.16
CA GLU A 629 -8.90 13.63 0.67
C GLU A 629 -8.61 15.10 1.02
N LEU A 630 -8.05 15.34 2.20
CA LEU A 630 -7.69 16.70 2.66
C LEU A 630 -6.31 17.18 2.17
N GLY A 631 -5.64 16.44 1.31
CA GLY A 631 -4.44 16.89 0.59
C GLY A 631 -3.11 16.31 1.08
N VAL A 632 -3.11 15.31 1.98
CA VAL A 632 -1.87 14.61 2.40
C VAL A 632 -1.54 13.51 1.41
N LEU A 633 -0.64 13.79 0.46
CA LEU A 633 -0.27 12.88 -0.63
C LEU A 633 0.25 11.52 -0.15
N ALA A 634 1.06 11.52 0.90
CA ALA A 634 1.66 10.32 1.49
C ALA A 634 0.60 9.29 1.94
N SER A 635 -0.62 9.72 2.24
CA SER A 635 -1.73 8.85 2.65
C SER A 635 -2.05 7.78 1.59
N TYR A 636 -2.17 8.17 0.32
CA TYR A 636 -2.53 7.23 -0.75
C TYR A 636 -1.43 6.21 -1.04
N ASN A 637 -0.16 6.59 -0.82
CA ASN A 637 0.95 5.67 -0.93
C ASN A 637 0.92 4.60 0.18
N LEU A 638 0.54 5.01 1.41
CA LEU A 638 0.35 4.08 2.52
C LEU A 638 -0.85 3.16 2.28
N LEU A 639 -1.97 3.69 1.80
CA LEU A 639 -3.17 2.90 1.48
C LEU A 639 -2.88 1.80 0.47
N LYS A 640 -2.06 2.06 -0.56
CA LYS A 640 -1.61 1.05 -1.52
C LYS A 640 -0.78 -0.08 -0.89
N ARG A 641 0.01 0.23 0.14
CA ARG A 641 0.84 -0.78 0.85
C ARG A 641 0.05 -1.63 1.84
N MET A 642 -1.11 -1.16 2.24
CA MET A 642 -1.97 -1.85 3.21
C MET A 642 -2.79 -2.99 2.59
N LYS A 643 -2.84 -3.06 1.28
CA LYS A 643 -3.49 -4.15 0.53
C LYS A 643 -2.57 -5.34 0.43
#